data_ad23d944c53616009ec5f8cc77907451
#
_entry.id   ad23d944c53616009ec5f8cc77907451
#
_cell.length_a   1.000
_cell.length_b   1.000
_cell.length_c   1.000
_cell.angle_alpha   90.00
_cell.angle_beta   90.00
_cell.angle_gamma   90.00
#
_symmetry.space_group_name_H-M   'P 1'
#
loop_
_entity.id
_entity.type
_entity.pdbx_description
1 polymer ?
#
loop_
_entity_poly.entity_id
_entity_poly.type
_entity_poly.pdbx_seq_one_letter_code
_entity_poly.pdbx_strand_id
1 'polypeptide(L)'
;MSSREKSHHRRHSSPCNSDHSDHSDHSNYSDEIELYSNKHKRDKDLKIEITSRCHSRSSDSSSSRSSSPSSSYERKCKKNSHKKDSYKKNSHKKDSHKKECSDSDHQDKCSFEEIYKYYKYRMLHDKELMVTGSTSYLCMNNNEIVTIPKNYEVKLNNVSLKKNIDLGYINVPYYVREEGVYILFFVINSNQSSQFSFYVNGLEQPLTRYGNNSGAGQLILRTMLKLKKNDAVVIRNSRSSAATVAADLYVGGSLPGNNLTYLMMKIAPYCQPKCEEWDDKHLSKRKLYLFKKLLDKLLLDKDLMLKGFDIHGTFHRSTGVIVTTDTDVPFEATTNVNGLSWSSVVPEKVNILEDGVYKVFFLANTTTAAQLAFFVNGLAIESTTEGINIGAAQVSLRALLELKKGDILTVRNHTSANGSIEISEKTGGKQNDVDAILTVMRIAPLVQPTMDECKLNDYHKKYYYKFKQYLLNQKCLQIAGSNSYWNVTGDTKQILHASESLDWSNTILQENIWHYQGSPKFTIMEDGIYDLFADLTSNQPAQWCVFVNGTADLTTCFGRDSGGARTLLRQFVKLNKGDVVTVRNYEASSDVIETSTNAGGELVGQSVVFMAFKLSPITECVPCLPHHPPHPPKCDSKDKSKKPK
;
A
#
# COMPACT_ATOMS: atom_id res chain seq x y z
N MET A 1 -14.04 -49.47 -47.79
CA MET A 1 -12.63 -49.90 -47.78
C MET A 1 -12.05 -49.39 -46.49
N SER A 2 -12.17 -50.01 -45.41
CA SER A 2 -11.64 -51.21 -44.76
C SER A 2 -10.12 -51.30 -44.83
N SER A 3 -9.48 -50.97 -43.72
CA SER A 3 -8.44 -51.79 -43.11
C SER A 3 -8.17 -51.36 -41.68
N ARG A 4 -8.49 -52.29 -40.81
CA ARG A 4 -8.03 -52.39 -39.42
C ARG A 4 -6.56 -52.78 -39.41
N GLU A 5 -5.79 -52.29 -38.49
CA GLU A 5 -4.75 -53.11 -37.88
C GLU A 5 -4.58 -52.85 -36.41
N LYS A 6 -4.38 -53.95 -35.70
CA LYS A 6 -4.40 -54.17 -34.25
C LYS A 6 -3.01 -54.09 -33.65
N SER A 7 -2.99 -53.65 -32.39
CA SER A 7 -2.34 -54.23 -31.19
C SER A 7 -0.81 -54.33 -31.14
N HIS A 8 -0.22 -53.88 -30.04
CA HIS A 8 0.35 -54.80 -29.03
C HIS A 8 0.68 -54.10 -27.70
N HIS A 9 0.14 -54.70 -26.66
CA HIS A 9 0.55 -54.54 -25.26
C HIS A 9 2.02 -54.94 -25.07
N ARG A 10 2.75 -54.18 -24.25
CA ARG A 10 3.74 -54.76 -23.32
C ARG A 10 3.72 -54.02 -21.99
N ARG A 11 3.23 -54.73 -20.98
CA ARG A 11 3.52 -54.51 -19.56
C ARG A 11 4.96 -54.89 -19.27
N HIS A 12 5.68 -54.12 -18.51
CA HIS A 12 6.70 -54.64 -17.61
C HIS A 12 6.53 -53.99 -16.22
N SER A 13 6.42 -54.90 -15.31
CA SER A 13 6.30 -54.83 -13.88
C SER A 13 7.55 -54.30 -13.19
N SER A 14 7.29 -53.68 -12.06
CA SER A 14 8.07 -53.36 -10.85
C SER A 14 9.25 -54.31 -10.54
N PRO A 15 10.16 -53.98 -9.56
CA PRO A 15 9.76 -53.87 -8.16
C PRO A 15 10.49 -52.81 -7.28
N CYS A 16 9.82 -52.51 -6.21
CA CYS A 16 10.17 -52.12 -4.84
C CYS A 16 11.61 -52.28 -4.36
N ASN A 17 12.06 -51.33 -3.57
CA ASN A 17 12.40 -51.48 -2.14
C ASN A 17 12.86 -50.14 -1.62
N SER A 18 12.23 -49.65 -0.65
CA SER A 18 12.30 -49.80 0.81
C SER A 18 13.41 -48.95 1.43
N ASP A 19 12.95 -48.14 2.30
CA ASP A 19 13.25 -47.98 3.72
C ASP A 19 13.83 -46.67 4.20
N HIS A 20 13.18 -46.24 5.26
CA HIS A 20 13.63 -45.38 6.39
C HIS A 20 13.67 -43.89 6.13
N SER A 21 13.16 -43.09 6.98
CA SER A 21 12.64 -43.16 8.34
C SER A 21 12.05 -41.80 8.70
N ASP A 22 11.03 -41.82 9.48
CA ASP A 22 10.44 -40.72 10.24
C ASP A 22 11.44 -39.78 10.86
N HIS A 23 11.22 -38.49 10.71
CA HIS A 23 11.40 -37.53 11.79
C HIS A 23 10.45 -36.36 11.57
N SER A 24 9.33 -36.45 12.24
CA SER A 24 8.45 -35.34 12.59
C SER A 24 9.16 -34.47 13.62
N ASP A 25 9.59 -33.27 13.26
CA ASP A 25 9.90 -32.25 14.23
C ASP A 25 8.85 -31.15 14.17
N HIS A 26 7.83 -31.33 15.00
CA HIS A 26 6.99 -30.25 15.50
C HIS A 26 7.83 -29.43 16.49
N SER A 27 8.37 -28.31 16.10
CA SER A 27 8.84 -27.32 17.02
C SER A 27 7.76 -26.26 17.25
N ASN A 28 7.01 -26.45 18.31
CA ASN A 28 6.27 -25.41 19.01
C ASN A 28 7.28 -24.39 19.53
N TYR A 29 7.29 -23.16 18.98
CA TYR A 29 7.90 -22.02 19.63
C TYR A 29 6.81 -21.30 20.43
N SER A 30 6.72 -21.67 21.70
CA SER A 30 6.17 -20.82 22.75
C SER A 30 7.32 -19.95 23.26
N ASP A 31 7.30 -18.66 22.98
CA ASP A 31 8.16 -17.69 23.66
C ASP A 31 7.65 -17.54 25.10
N GLU A 32 8.24 -18.28 26.01
CA GLU A 32 8.10 -18.04 27.44
C GLU A 32 8.88 -16.77 27.80
N ILE A 33 8.13 -15.73 28.14
CA ILE A 33 8.68 -14.57 28.86
C ILE A 33 8.78 -14.98 30.33
N GLU A 34 9.95 -15.35 30.80
CA GLU A 34 10.22 -15.50 32.24
C GLU A 34 10.07 -14.15 32.94
N LEU A 35 8.96 -13.97 33.62
CA LEU A 35 8.76 -12.92 34.62
C LEU A 35 9.35 -13.40 35.95
N TYR A 36 10.57 -12.99 36.24
CA TYR A 36 11.10 -13.09 37.60
C TYR A 36 10.33 -12.13 38.52
N SER A 37 9.37 -12.64 39.26
CA SER A 37 8.74 -11.92 40.37
C SER A 37 9.59 -12.06 41.64
N ASN A 38 10.45 -11.08 41.89
CA ASN A 38 10.99 -10.90 43.23
C ASN A 38 10.00 -10.08 44.07
N LYS A 39 9.26 -10.75 44.92
CA LYS A 39 8.58 -10.14 46.08
C LYS A 39 9.63 -9.58 47.03
N HIS A 40 9.66 -8.32 47.14
CA HIS A 40 10.02 -7.40 48.25
C HIS A 40 10.99 -6.30 47.84
N LYS A 41 10.50 -5.11 47.99
CA LYS A 41 11.10 -3.79 48.16
C LYS A 41 10.94 -2.80 47.01
N ARG A 42 10.00 -1.87 47.28
CA ARG A 42 10.06 -0.41 47.04
C ARG A 42 10.77 0.06 45.78
N ASP A 43 9.97 0.71 44.95
CA ASP A 43 10.34 1.79 44.03
C ASP A 43 11.84 2.01 43.79
N LYS A 44 12.37 1.37 42.75
CA LYS A 44 13.52 1.88 42.01
C LYS A 44 13.51 1.27 40.59
N ASP A 45 13.39 2.16 39.65
CA ASP A 45 13.83 2.10 38.27
C ASP A 45 13.89 0.72 37.58
N LEU A 46 12.82 0.36 36.90
CA LEU A 46 12.82 -0.73 35.92
C LEU A 46 13.55 -0.25 34.66
N LYS A 47 14.83 -0.60 34.52
CA LYS A 47 15.54 -0.47 33.27
C LYS A 47 15.08 -1.61 32.37
N ILE A 48 14.25 -1.31 31.39
CA ILE A 48 13.93 -2.26 30.33
C ILE A 48 14.91 -2.00 29.18
N GLU A 49 15.93 -2.82 29.07
CA GLU A 49 16.73 -2.93 27.85
C GLU A 49 15.99 -3.84 26.86
N ILE A 50 15.39 -3.21 25.86
CA ILE A 50 14.81 -3.95 24.72
C ILE A 50 15.92 -4.11 23.69
N THR A 51 16.60 -5.25 23.68
CA THR A 51 17.44 -5.67 22.56
C THR A 51 16.58 -6.37 21.51
N SER A 52 16.21 -5.64 20.48
CA SER A 52 15.65 -6.24 19.27
C SER A 52 16.78 -6.90 18.47
N ARG A 53 16.96 -8.21 18.63
CA ARG A 53 17.81 -9.00 17.76
C ARG A 53 17.00 -9.50 16.56
N CYS A 54 17.12 -8.80 15.45
CA CYS A 54 16.82 -9.41 14.14
C CYS A 54 17.97 -10.35 13.80
N HIS A 55 17.74 -11.66 13.86
CA HIS A 55 18.72 -12.65 13.42
C HIS A 55 18.71 -12.71 11.89
N SER A 56 19.71 -12.11 11.25
CA SER A 56 20.06 -12.42 9.88
C SER A 56 20.91 -13.69 9.87
N ARG A 57 20.38 -14.79 9.35
CA ARG A 57 21.20 -15.96 8.99
C ARG A 57 21.97 -15.64 7.71
N SER A 58 23.27 -15.45 7.83
CA SER A 58 24.21 -15.52 6.72
C SER A 58 24.61 -17.00 6.54
N SER A 59 24.36 -17.54 5.36
CA SER A 59 24.92 -18.81 4.93
C SER A 59 26.32 -18.55 4.39
N ASP A 60 27.33 -19.00 5.11
CA ASP A 60 28.70 -19.06 4.64
C ASP A 60 28.88 -20.21 3.64
N SER A 61 29.40 -19.90 2.47
CA SER A 61 30.06 -20.89 1.63
C SER A 61 31.46 -20.37 1.28
N SER A 62 32.40 -21.15 1.70
CA SER A 62 33.84 -21.04 1.55
C SER A 62 34.31 -21.13 0.10
N SER A 63 35.33 -20.37 -0.32
CA SER A 63 36.58 -20.95 -0.83
C SER A 63 37.60 -19.89 -1.30
N SER A 64 38.80 -20.12 -0.81
CA SER A 64 40.18 -20.05 -1.39
C SER A 64 40.80 -18.69 -1.77
N ARG A 65 41.82 -18.40 -0.96
CA ARG A 65 43.25 -18.07 -1.19
C ARG A 65 43.65 -17.06 -2.28
N SER A 66 44.32 -15.95 -1.82
CA SER A 66 45.77 -15.73 -2.10
C SER A 66 46.33 -14.49 -1.36
N SER A 67 47.36 -14.72 -0.61
CA SER A 67 48.64 -14.01 -0.32
C SER A 67 48.72 -12.47 -0.34
N SER A 68 48.89 -11.88 0.84
CA SER A 68 49.91 -11.06 1.52
C SER A 68 50.72 -9.99 0.73
N PRO A 69 51.46 -8.95 1.34
CA PRO A 69 51.76 -8.77 2.77
C PRO A 69 51.74 -7.29 3.29
N SER A 70 51.77 -7.20 4.63
CA SER A 70 52.51 -6.24 5.49
C SER A 70 52.19 -4.75 5.50
N SER A 71 51.82 -4.25 6.67
CA SER A 71 52.69 -3.42 7.52
C SER A 71 52.04 -3.14 8.89
N SER A 72 52.86 -3.35 9.87
CA SER A 72 52.73 -3.17 11.31
C SER A 72 52.50 -1.71 11.72
N TYR A 73 51.63 -1.49 12.71
CA TYR A 73 51.85 -0.49 13.76
C TYR A 73 51.21 -0.96 15.09
N GLU A 74 52.09 -1.44 15.98
CA GLU A 74 51.80 -1.61 17.42
C GLU A 74 51.58 -0.25 18.08
N ARG A 75 50.55 -0.13 18.92
CA ARG A 75 50.58 0.79 20.06
C ARG A 75 50.06 0.10 21.32
N LYS A 76 51.00 -0.08 22.23
CA LYS A 76 50.91 -0.56 23.60
C LYS A 76 49.92 0.30 24.41
N CYS A 77 48.99 -0.32 25.11
CA CYS A 77 48.33 0.28 26.27
C CYS A 77 48.87 -0.38 27.56
N LYS A 78 49.49 0.45 28.40
CA LYS A 78 50.01 0.12 29.73
C LYS A 78 48.85 -0.12 30.71
N LYS A 79 48.95 -1.24 31.44
CA LYS A 79 48.25 -1.51 32.69
C LYS A 79 48.84 -0.63 33.80
N ASN A 80 48.02 0.04 34.59
CA ASN A 80 48.39 0.52 35.92
C ASN A 80 47.42 -0.08 36.95
N SER A 81 47.98 -0.90 37.78
CA SER A 81 47.46 -1.42 39.05
C SER A 81 47.90 -0.50 40.18
N HIS A 82 47.06 -0.21 41.13
CA HIS A 82 47.32 0.11 42.57
C HIS A 82 46.07 0.81 43.11
N LYS A 83 45.60 0.65 44.32
CA LYS A 83 45.96 0.00 45.58
C LYS A 83 44.69 -0.05 46.44
N LYS A 84 44.55 -1.10 47.20
CA LYS A 84 43.62 -1.18 48.33
C LYS A 84 44.09 -0.23 49.43
N ASP A 85 43.15 0.56 50.03
CA ASP A 85 43.27 1.01 51.38
C ASP A 85 41.95 0.88 52.11
N SER A 86 42.03 0.16 53.19
CA SER A 86 41.04 -0.09 54.22
C SER A 86 40.99 1.07 55.19
N TYR A 87 39.82 1.64 55.51
CA TYR A 87 39.63 2.34 56.79
C TYR A 87 38.22 2.23 57.35
N LYS A 88 38.14 1.59 58.50
CA LYS A 88 37.37 1.79 59.76
C LYS A 88 35.90 2.24 59.72
N LYS A 89 35.12 1.33 60.31
CA LYS A 89 33.83 1.55 60.98
C LYS A 89 33.88 2.71 61.98
N ASN A 90 32.88 3.61 61.88
CA ASN A 90 32.39 4.34 63.05
C ASN A 90 30.87 4.32 63.05
N SER A 91 30.34 3.73 64.11
CA SER A 91 28.94 3.71 64.49
C SER A 91 28.55 5.08 65.08
N HIS A 92 27.55 5.76 64.50
CA HIS A 92 26.80 6.77 65.25
C HIS A 92 25.32 6.74 64.92
N LYS A 93 24.58 6.47 65.96
CA LYS A 93 23.20 6.85 66.36
C LYS A 93 22.18 7.26 65.31
N LYS A 94 21.07 6.51 65.38
CA LYS A 94 19.76 6.84 64.92
C LYS A 94 19.33 8.24 65.37
N ASP A 95 18.98 9.08 64.40
CA ASP A 95 17.93 10.08 64.57
C ASP A 95 16.98 9.95 63.38
N SER A 96 15.77 9.51 63.75
CA SER A 96 14.63 9.38 62.86
C SER A 96 14.05 10.75 62.58
N HIS A 97 14.56 11.43 61.57
CA HIS A 97 13.79 12.48 60.90
C HIS A 97 13.28 11.91 59.58
N LYS A 98 12.00 11.54 59.58
CA LYS A 98 11.19 11.50 58.37
C LYS A 98 11.26 12.89 57.73
N LYS A 99 12.27 13.12 56.90
CA LYS A 99 12.13 14.07 55.81
C LYS A 99 11.26 13.39 54.77
N GLU A 100 9.98 13.68 54.75
CA GLU A 100 9.19 13.64 53.53
C GLU A 100 10.03 14.39 52.50
N CYS A 101 10.63 13.66 51.58
CA CYS A 101 11.14 14.25 50.36
C CYS A 101 9.92 14.89 49.68
N SER A 102 9.72 16.16 49.96
CA SER A 102 8.99 17.01 49.05
C SER A 102 9.67 16.81 47.69
N ASP A 103 9.00 16.13 46.76
CA ASP A 103 9.29 16.21 45.34
C ASP A 103 9.27 17.71 45.01
N SER A 104 10.42 18.34 45.23
CA SER A 104 10.62 19.72 44.84
C SER A 104 10.50 19.79 43.34
N ASP A 105 9.43 20.39 42.90
CA ASP A 105 9.06 20.88 41.58
C ASP A 105 10.18 21.67 40.87
N HIS A 106 11.28 21.03 40.56
CA HIS A 106 12.14 21.37 39.44
C HIS A 106 11.69 20.58 38.21
N GLN A 107 10.37 20.49 37.99
CA GLN A 107 9.85 20.22 36.67
C GLN A 107 10.15 21.47 35.85
N ASP A 108 11.20 21.38 35.01
CA ASP A 108 11.37 22.30 33.89
C ASP A 108 10.00 22.46 33.23
N LYS A 109 9.42 23.67 33.36
CA LYS A 109 8.09 23.99 32.86
C LYS A 109 8.15 24.09 31.32
N CYS A 110 8.37 22.96 30.65
CA CYS A 110 8.19 22.90 29.19
C CYS A 110 6.76 23.33 28.87
N SER A 111 6.63 24.30 28.00
CA SER A 111 5.34 24.74 27.51
C SER A 111 4.64 23.61 26.75
N PHE A 112 3.31 23.64 26.70
CA PHE A 112 2.55 22.68 25.86
C PHE A 112 3.04 22.68 24.41
N GLU A 113 3.43 23.85 23.90
CA GLU A 113 3.94 24.01 22.54
C GLU A 113 5.26 23.30 22.30
N GLU A 114 6.19 23.34 23.25
CA GLU A 114 7.47 22.61 23.16
C GLU A 114 7.25 21.10 23.19
N ILE A 115 6.33 20.62 24.04
CA ILE A 115 5.96 19.20 24.10
C ILE A 115 5.32 18.75 22.78
N TYR A 116 4.43 19.56 22.20
CA TYR A 116 3.81 19.30 20.92
C TYR A 116 4.87 19.20 19.79
N LYS A 117 5.75 20.19 19.68
CA LYS A 117 6.83 20.22 18.68
C LYS A 117 7.72 18.97 18.79
N TYR A 118 8.09 18.60 20.01
CA TYR A 118 8.90 17.41 20.25
C TYR A 118 8.19 16.12 19.80
N TYR A 119 6.90 15.95 20.13
CA TYR A 119 6.18 14.74 19.75
C TYR A 119 5.92 14.70 18.25
N LYS A 120 5.57 15.81 17.60
CA LYS A 120 5.50 15.92 16.15
C LYS A 120 6.84 15.54 15.50
N TYR A 121 7.96 16.10 15.99
CA TYR A 121 9.31 15.75 15.52
C TYR A 121 9.58 14.24 15.63
N ARG A 122 9.29 13.65 16.78
CA ARG A 122 9.51 12.20 16.99
C ARG A 122 8.64 11.34 16.07
N MET A 123 7.39 11.71 15.82
CA MET A 123 6.49 11.01 14.90
C MET A 123 6.99 11.08 13.45
N LEU A 124 7.46 12.24 13.01
CA LEU A 124 8.00 12.44 11.66
C LEU A 124 9.26 11.61 11.38
N HIS A 125 10.05 11.30 12.41
CA HIS A 125 11.30 10.53 12.32
C HIS A 125 11.15 9.07 12.79
N ASP A 126 9.96 8.65 13.15
CA ASP A 126 9.67 7.26 13.55
C ASP A 126 9.45 6.41 12.30
N LYS A 127 10.36 5.48 12.02
CA LYS A 127 10.34 4.63 10.81
C LYS A 127 9.14 3.68 10.73
N GLU A 128 8.51 3.40 11.86
CA GLU A 128 7.31 2.57 11.94
C GLU A 128 6.03 3.36 11.65
N LEU A 129 6.11 4.69 11.53
CA LEU A 129 4.98 5.55 11.28
C LEU A 129 5.03 6.15 9.86
N MET A 130 3.85 6.41 9.32
CA MET A 130 3.64 7.06 8.02
C MET A 130 2.68 8.26 8.18
N VAL A 131 2.96 9.09 9.17
CA VAL A 131 2.10 10.22 9.55
C VAL A 131 1.99 11.34 8.50
N THR A 132 2.74 11.25 7.43
CA THR A 132 2.67 12.14 6.25
C THR A 132 2.28 11.37 4.97
N GLY A 133 1.56 10.26 5.12
CA GLY A 133 1.20 9.41 3.98
C GLY A 133 2.40 8.71 3.36
N SER A 134 2.41 8.53 2.04
CA SER A 134 3.51 7.87 1.33
C SER A 134 4.78 8.70 1.36
N THR A 135 5.83 8.15 1.93
CA THR A 135 7.15 8.78 2.00
C THR A 135 8.03 8.45 0.79
N SER A 136 7.66 7.44 0.01
CA SER A 136 8.45 6.96 -1.14
C SER A 136 7.53 6.65 -2.30
N TYR A 137 7.74 7.33 -3.43
CA TYR A 137 6.98 7.12 -4.65
C TYR A 137 7.76 7.48 -5.90
N LEU A 138 7.35 6.92 -7.03
CA LEU A 138 7.91 7.15 -8.37
C LEU A 138 6.78 7.06 -9.40
N CYS A 139 6.75 8.02 -10.33
CA CYS A 139 5.96 7.96 -11.54
C CYS A 139 6.87 8.27 -12.72
N MET A 140 6.93 7.34 -13.67
CA MET A 140 7.71 7.48 -14.90
C MET A 140 6.86 7.08 -16.09
N ASN A 141 7.18 7.67 -17.22
CA ASN A 141 6.56 7.32 -18.50
C ASN A 141 7.59 7.31 -19.63
N ASN A 142 7.15 6.84 -20.79
CA ASN A 142 7.91 6.90 -22.01
C ASN A 142 6.99 7.32 -23.16
N ASN A 143 7.46 8.28 -23.94
CA ASN A 143 6.78 8.83 -25.11
C ASN A 143 7.62 8.70 -26.39
N GLU A 144 8.53 7.75 -26.44
CA GLU A 144 9.35 7.40 -27.60
C GLU A 144 9.05 5.97 -28.01
N ILE A 145 9.26 5.65 -29.30
CA ILE A 145 9.15 4.26 -29.78
C ILE A 145 10.24 3.42 -29.10
N VAL A 146 9.83 2.37 -28.41
CA VAL A 146 10.74 1.44 -27.73
C VAL A 146 10.49 0.04 -28.21
N THR A 147 11.57 -0.66 -28.55
CA THR A 147 11.56 -2.08 -28.84
C THR A 147 12.24 -2.82 -27.69
N ILE A 148 11.54 -3.75 -27.06
CA ILE A 148 12.00 -4.49 -25.89
C ILE A 148 12.20 -5.95 -26.26
N PRO A 149 13.46 -6.40 -26.47
CA PRO A 149 13.74 -7.81 -26.75
C PRO A 149 13.35 -8.72 -25.58
N LYS A 150 13.15 -10.00 -25.86
CA LYS A 150 12.92 -11.03 -24.84
C LYS A 150 14.07 -11.04 -23.82
N ASN A 151 13.74 -11.11 -22.53
CA ASN A 151 14.65 -11.07 -21.38
C ASN A 151 15.35 -9.73 -21.11
N TYR A 152 15.03 -8.68 -21.87
CA TYR A 152 15.59 -7.34 -21.63
C TYR A 152 14.73 -6.49 -20.70
N GLU A 153 15.39 -5.56 -20.05
CA GLU A 153 14.78 -4.60 -19.12
C GLU A 153 14.05 -3.49 -19.88
N VAL A 154 12.91 -3.09 -19.31
CA VAL A 154 12.16 -1.92 -19.77
C VAL A 154 12.85 -0.67 -19.28
N LYS A 155 13.13 0.25 -20.20
CA LYS A 155 13.71 1.56 -19.90
C LYS A 155 12.66 2.64 -20.11
N LEU A 156 12.49 3.52 -19.11
CA LEU A 156 11.61 4.67 -19.20
C LEU A 156 12.48 5.94 -19.17
N ASN A 157 12.16 6.91 -20.03
CA ASN A 157 13.00 8.08 -20.23
C ASN A 157 12.56 9.30 -19.42
N ASN A 158 11.27 9.43 -19.09
CA ASN A 158 10.72 10.60 -18.42
C ASN A 158 10.33 10.31 -16.98
N VAL A 159 10.77 11.13 -16.05
CA VAL A 159 10.37 11.11 -14.63
C VAL A 159 9.34 12.20 -14.41
N SER A 160 8.09 11.82 -14.16
CA SER A 160 7.02 12.78 -13.85
C SER A 160 7.10 13.24 -12.40
N LEU A 161 7.31 12.29 -11.48
CA LEU A 161 7.38 12.59 -10.06
C LEU A 161 8.19 11.51 -9.31
N LYS A 162 9.04 11.96 -8.35
CA LYS A 162 9.90 11.04 -7.61
C LYS A 162 10.19 11.51 -6.20
N LYS A 163 10.16 10.57 -5.24
CA LYS A 163 10.62 10.77 -3.87
C LYS A 163 11.20 9.48 -3.28
N ASN A 164 12.37 9.55 -2.65
CA ASN A 164 13.04 8.43 -1.96
C ASN A 164 13.18 7.14 -2.79
N ILE A 165 13.23 7.27 -4.10
CA ILE A 165 13.59 6.22 -5.06
C ILE A 165 14.74 6.76 -5.91
N ASP A 166 15.85 6.04 -5.97
CA ASP A 166 16.96 6.41 -6.86
C ASP A 166 16.86 5.66 -8.17
N LEU A 167 17.35 6.30 -9.20
CA LEU A 167 17.43 5.73 -10.54
C LEU A 167 18.86 5.30 -10.80
N GLY A 168 19.03 4.12 -11.38
CA GLY A 168 20.32 3.64 -11.88
C GLY A 168 20.77 4.39 -13.12
N TYR A 169 21.89 3.93 -13.69
CA TYR A 169 22.36 4.44 -14.96
C TYR A 169 21.32 4.18 -16.06
N ILE A 170 21.00 5.20 -16.87
CA ILE A 170 19.92 5.17 -17.86
C ILE A 170 18.54 4.81 -17.26
N ASN A 171 18.25 5.33 -16.07
CA ASN A 171 16.98 5.19 -15.34
C ASN A 171 16.58 3.77 -14.91
N VAL A 172 17.46 2.79 -14.96
CA VAL A 172 17.23 1.43 -14.42
C VAL A 172 18.51 0.92 -13.76
N PRO A 173 18.41 0.09 -12.68
CA PRO A 173 17.22 -0.27 -11.89
C PRO A 173 16.71 0.88 -11.00
N TYR A 174 15.52 0.66 -10.40
CA TYR A 174 14.92 1.57 -9.41
C TYR A 174 15.32 1.12 -8.01
N TYR A 175 16.12 1.93 -7.29
CA TYR A 175 16.60 1.60 -5.95
C TYR A 175 15.71 2.18 -4.87
N VAL A 176 15.21 1.34 -3.98
CA VAL A 176 14.37 1.73 -2.86
C VAL A 176 15.23 2.33 -1.73
N ARG A 177 14.92 3.56 -1.30
CA ARG A 177 15.64 4.22 -0.19
C ARG A 177 15.06 3.92 1.19
N GLU A 178 13.82 3.54 1.25
CA GLU A 178 13.12 3.18 2.48
C GLU A 178 12.51 1.79 2.36
N GLU A 179 12.70 0.97 3.37
CA GLU A 179 12.00 -0.32 3.44
C GLU A 179 10.49 -0.16 3.65
N GLY A 180 9.70 -1.08 3.11
CA GLY A 180 8.25 -1.00 3.21
C GLY A 180 7.50 -1.98 2.31
N VAL A 181 6.18 -1.90 2.38
CA VAL A 181 5.27 -2.52 1.42
C VAL A 181 4.99 -1.50 0.32
N TYR A 182 5.25 -1.90 -0.91
CA TYR A 182 5.09 -1.08 -2.09
C TYR A 182 4.04 -1.65 -3.02
N ILE A 183 3.20 -0.79 -3.56
CA ILE A 183 2.39 -1.08 -4.74
C ILE A 183 3.20 -0.70 -5.97
N LEU A 184 3.23 -1.60 -6.95
CA LEU A 184 3.91 -1.42 -8.23
C LEU A 184 2.89 -1.57 -9.35
N PHE A 185 2.93 -0.62 -10.27
CA PHE A 185 2.15 -0.63 -11.50
C PHE A 185 3.05 -0.46 -12.71
N PHE A 186 2.83 -1.25 -13.73
CA PHE A 186 3.43 -1.03 -15.02
C PHE A 186 2.40 -1.22 -16.12
N VAL A 187 2.45 -0.38 -17.13
CA VAL A 187 1.59 -0.46 -18.31
C VAL A 187 2.43 -0.36 -19.55
N ILE A 188 2.07 -1.16 -20.52
CA ILE A 188 2.62 -1.09 -21.87
C ILE A 188 1.47 -1.16 -22.88
N ASN A 189 1.49 -0.23 -23.83
CA ASN A 189 0.70 -0.30 -25.04
C ASN A 189 1.53 -0.97 -26.13
N SER A 190 1.18 -2.19 -26.50
CA SER A 190 1.91 -2.94 -27.53
C SER A 190 0.96 -3.49 -28.56
N ASN A 191 1.46 -3.59 -29.80
CA ASN A 191 0.75 -4.23 -30.92
C ASN A 191 1.03 -5.73 -31.05
N GLN A 192 1.67 -6.34 -30.07
CA GLN A 192 2.09 -7.73 -30.07
C GLN A 192 1.72 -8.44 -28.77
N SER A 193 1.53 -9.75 -28.85
CA SER A 193 1.41 -10.59 -27.66
C SER A 193 2.64 -10.42 -26.77
N SER A 194 2.44 -10.10 -25.51
CA SER A 194 3.53 -9.73 -24.61
C SER A 194 3.35 -10.31 -23.22
N GLN A 195 4.49 -10.58 -22.55
CA GLN A 195 4.54 -11.06 -21.18
C GLN A 195 5.69 -10.40 -20.41
N PHE A 196 5.38 -9.78 -19.28
CA PHE A 196 6.34 -9.07 -18.45
C PHE A 196 6.25 -9.53 -16.99
N SER A 197 7.34 -9.32 -16.24
CA SER A 197 7.36 -9.53 -14.79
C SER A 197 8.28 -8.53 -14.08
N PHE A 198 8.09 -8.40 -12.77
CA PHE A 198 8.99 -7.64 -11.89
C PHE A 198 10.14 -8.53 -11.43
N TYR A 199 11.31 -7.93 -11.35
CA TYR A 199 12.54 -8.52 -10.79
C TYR A 199 13.02 -7.67 -9.63
N VAL A 200 13.43 -8.34 -8.56
CA VAL A 200 14.04 -7.69 -7.39
C VAL A 200 15.44 -8.26 -7.20
N ASN A 201 16.45 -7.39 -7.18
CA ASN A 201 17.87 -7.79 -7.08
C ASN A 201 18.28 -8.84 -8.13
N GLY A 202 17.75 -8.71 -9.34
CA GLY A 202 18.01 -9.61 -10.48
C GLY A 202 17.21 -10.92 -10.47
N LEU A 203 16.43 -11.20 -9.40
CA LEU A 203 15.60 -12.39 -9.28
C LEU A 203 14.16 -12.08 -9.73
N GLU A 204 13.65 -12.89 -10.66
CA GLU A 204 12.25 -12.80 -11.07
C GLU A 204 11.31 -13.02 -9.89
N GLN A 205 10.23 -12.26 -9.86
CA GLN A 205 9.09 -12.49 -8.98
C GLN A 205 8.00 -13.23 -9.78
N PRO A 206 7.97 -14.58 -9.79
CA PRO A 206 7.13 -15.34 -10.73
C PRO A 206 5.64 -15.03 -10.61
N LEU A 207 5.16 -14.71 -9.40
CA LEU A 207 3.76 -14.35 -9.16
C LEU A 207 3.40 -12.94 -9.68
N THR A 208 4.36 -12.23 -10.29
CA THR A 208 4.15 -10.94 -10.95
C THR A 208 4.22 -11.04 -12.48
N ARG A 209 4.19 -12.23 -13.03
CA ARG A 209 4.24 -12.47 -14.47
C ARG A 209 2.85 -12.31 -15.09
N TYR A 210 2.69 -11.29 -15.91
CA TYR A 210 1.44 -10.94 -16.58
C TYR A 210 1.65 -10.90 -18.09
N GLY A 211 0.64 -11.26 -18.83
CA GLY A 211 0.70 -11.24 -20.29
C GLY A 211 -0.64 -10.89 -20.94
N ASN A 212 -0.59 -10.57 -22.21
CA ASN A 212 -1.73 -10.31 -23.09
C ASN A 212 -1.54 -11.06 -24.41
N ASN A 213 -2.53 -11.87 -24.80
CA ASN A 213 -2.50 -12.65 -26.04
C ASN A 213 -2.85 -11.80 -27.27
N SER A 214 -3.61 -10.74 -27.10
CA SER A 214 -3.97 -9.83 -28.18
C SER A 214 -2.89 -8.77 -28.36
N GLY A 215 -2.52 -8.46 -29.59
CA GLY A 215 -1.85 -7.20 -29.91
C GLY A 215 -2.81 -6.01 -29.79
N ALA A 216 -2.27 -4.81 -29.88
CA ALA A 216 -3.01 -3.55 -29.93
C ALA A 216 -3.84 -3.22 -28.66
N GLY A 217 -3.46 -3.77 -27.50
CA GLY A 217 -4.10 -3.49 -26.21
C GLY A 217 -3.13 -3.04 -25.12
N GLN A 218 -3.68 -2.52 -24.04
CA GLN A 218 -2.91 -2.25 -22.83
C GLN A 218 -2.65 -3.54 -22.06
N LEU A 219 -1.39 -3.85 -21.78
CA LEU A 219 -1.01 -4.82 -20.76
C LEU A 219 -0.67 -4.08 -19.47
N ILE A 220 -1.33 -4.47 -18.40
CA ILE A 220 -1.17 -3.87 -17.08
C ILE A 220 -0.61 -4.91 -16.12
N LEU A 221 0.52 -4.60 -15.50
CA LEU A 221 1.08 -5.37 -14.38
C LEU A 221 0.84 -4.61 -13.10
N ARG A 222 0.33 -5.29 -12.09
CA ARG A 222 0.17 -4.71 -10.76
C ARG A 222 0.50 -5.73 -9.69
N THR A 223 1.25 -5.32 -8.67
CA THR A 223 1.57 -6.17 -7.54
C THR A 223 1.85 -5.36 -6.29
N MET A 224 1.86 -6.04 -5.14
CA MET A 224 2.42 -5.52 -3.89
C MET A 224 3.64 -6.35 -3.51
N LEU A 225 4.75 -5.69 -3.18
CA LEU A 225 5.96 -6.34 -2.74
C LEU A 225 6.47 -5.73 -1.43
N LYS A 226 7.01 -6.57 -0.54
CA LYS A 226 7.83 -6.12 0.59
C LYS A 226 9.25 -5.89 0.09
N LEU A 227 9.69 -4.64 0.09
CA LEU A 227 11.01 -4.24 -0.38
C LEU A 227 11.84 -3.70 0.77
N LYS A 228 13.10 -4.10 0.79
CA LYS A 228 14.10 -3.61 1.75
C LYS A 228 14.79 -2.37 1.21
N LYS A 229 15.41 -1.60 2.08
CA LYS A 229 16.28 -0.50 1.66
C LYS A 229 17.40 -1.02 0.74
N ASN A 230 17.61 -0.32 -0.37
CA ASN A 230 18.55 -0.62 -1.46
C ASN A 230 18.15 -1.80 -2.35
N ASP A 231 16.96 -2.39 -2.20
CA ASP A 231 16.48 -3.33 -3.22
C ASP A 231 16.39 -2.64 -4.58
N ALA A 232 16.86 -3.35 -5.59
CA ALA A 232 16.86 -2.93 -6.98
C ALA A 232 15.67 -3.57 -7.71
N VAL A 233 14.73 -2.76 -8.15
CA VAL A 233 13.54 -3.22 -8.89
C VAL A 233 13.71 -2.93 -10.36
N VAL A 234 13.39 -3.90 -11.22
CA VAL A 234 13.32 -3.74 -12.68
C VAL A 234 12.11 -4.47 -13.23
N ILE A 235 11.68 -4.06 -14.42
CA ILE A 235 10.65 -4.73 -15.22
C ILE A 235 11.35 -5.34 -16.43
N ARG A 236 11.02 -6.60 -16.77
CA ARG A 236 11.58 -7.28 -17.94
C ARG A 236 10.48 -7.88 -18.81
N ASN A 237 10.76 -7.91 -20.11
CA ASN A 237 10.07 -8.78 -21.04
C ASN A 237 10.45 -10.23 -20.71
N SER A 238 9.62 -10.92 -19.95
CA SER A 238 10.02 -12.19 -19.33
C SER A 238 10.15 -13.34 -20.30
N ARG A 239 9.26 -13.52 -21.22
CA ARG A 239 9.27 -14.48 -22.32
C ARG A 239 8.02 -14.28 -23.18
N SER A 240 7.85 -13.08 -23.71
CA SER A 240 6.80 -12.83 -24.71
C SER A 240 6.89 -13.83 -25.86
N SER A 241 5.76 -14.20 -26.44
CA SER A 241 5.73 -15.06 -27.63
C SER A 241 6.50 -14.39 -28.78
N ALA A 242 6.37 -13.06 -28.91
CA ALA A 242 7.18 -12.29 -29.86
C ALA A 242 8.63 -12.17 -29.36
N ALA A 243 9.60 -12.30 -30.26
CA ALA A 243 11.02 -12.13 -29.94
C ALA A 243 11.35 -10.73 -29.43
N THR A 244 10.62 -9.74 -29.90
CA THR A 244 10.67 -8.35 -29.46
C THR A 244 9.26 -7.82 -29.30
N VAL A 245 9.06 -6.92 -28.34
CA VAL A 245 7.79 -6.21 -28.13
C VAL A 245 8.03 -4.74 -28.43
N ALA A 246 7.29 -4.20 -29.38
CA ALA A 246 7.31 -2.78 -29.69
C ALA A 246 6.19 -2.08 -28.91
N ALA A 247 6.55 -0.99 -28.23
CA ALA A 247 5.60 -0.11 -27.61
C ALA A 247 5.22 1.02 -28.59
N ASP A 248 3.93 1.11 -28.91
CA ASP A 248 3.39 2.06 -29.88
C ASP A 248 3.33 3.48 -29.32
N LEU A 249 3.65 4.48 -30.16
CA LEU A 249 3.65 5.89 -29.79
C LEU A 249 2.28 6.56 -30.03
N TYR A 250 1.63 6.24 -31.15
CA TYR A 250 0.35 6.83 -31.54
C TYR A 250 -0.79 5.88 -31.21
N VAL A 251 -1.11 5.78 -29.92
CA VAL A 251 -2.12 4.85 -29.44
C VAL A 251 -3.48 5.53 -29.36
N GLY A 252 -4.37 5.17 -30.28
CA GLY A 252 -5.77 5.63 -30.29
C GLY A 252 -6.00 7.07 -30.76
N GLY A 253 -4.96 7.81 -31.11
CA GLY A 253 -5.09 9.22 -31.43
C GLY A 253 -3.99 9.78 -32.34
N SER A 254 -4.06 11.08 -32.58
CA SER A 254 -3.17 11.82 -33.49
C SER A 254 -1.91 12.37 -32.82
N LEU A 255 -1.87 12.46 -31.49
CA LEU A 255 -0.70 12.89 -30.74
C LEU A 255 0.12 11.72 -30.21
N PRO A 256 1.45 11.89 -30.05
CA PRO A 256 2.26 10.96 -29.28
C PRO A 256 1.71 10.82 -27.86
N GLY A 257 1.35 9.61 -27.43
CA GLY A 257 0.93 9.31 -26.07
C GLY A 257 2.00 8.55 -25.31
N ASN A 258 1.78 8.33 -24.02
CA ASN A 258 2.63 7.44 -23.25
C ASN A 258 2.35 6.00 -23.66
N ASN A 259 3.38 5.32 -24.12
CA ASN A 259 3.31 3.91 -24.45
C ASN A 259 3.76 3.00 -23.31
N LEU A 260 4.48 3.55 -22.35
CA LEU A 260 4.92 2.90 -21.13
C LEU A 260 4.67 3.84 -19.95
N THR A 261 4.08 3.31 -18.89
CA THR A 261 3.91 4.03 -17.62
C THR A 261 4.28 3.12 -16.46
N TYR A 262 5.14 3.60 -15.55
CA TYR A 262 5.49 2.92 -14.31
C TYR A 262 5.19 3.80 -13.11
N LEU A 263 4.46 3.24 -12.16
CA LEU A 263 4.15 3.87 -10.89
C LEU A 263 4.52 2.93 -9.75
N MET A 264 5.18 3.46 -8.75
CA MET A 264 5.55 2.77 -7.53
C MET A 264 5.24 3.67 -6.33
N MET A 265 4.69 3.10 -5.25
CA MET A 265 4.26 3.87 -4.08
C MET A 265 4.33 3.00 -2.83
N LYS A 266 4.95 3.51 -1.76
CA LYS A 266 4.94 2.90 -0.43
C LYS A 266 3.57 3.09 0.21
N ILE A 267 2.96 2.00 0.68
CA ILE A 267 1.65 2.01 1.33
C ILE A 267 1.70 1.65 2.82
N ALA A 268 2.77 0.97 3.26
CA ALA A 268 2.94 0.56 4.65
C ALA A 268 4.43 0.45 5.01
N PRO A 269 4.81 0.53 6.29
CA PRO A 269 6.16 0.16 6.73
C PRO A 269 6.42 -1.32 6.48
N TYR A 270 7.69 -1.72 6.46
CA TYR A 270 8.09 -3.12 6.23
C TYR A 270 7.55 -4.07 7.30
N CYS A 271 7.57 -3.61 8.55
CA CYS A 271 6.94 -4.27 9.70
C CYS A 271 5.94 -3.29 10.30
N GLN A 272 4.72 -3.75 10.52
CA GLN A 272 3.73 -2.95 11.25
C GLN A 272 4.20 -2.75 12.70
N PRO A 273 4.01 -1.54 13.29
CA PRO A 273 4.31 -1.33 14.69
C PRO A 273 3.44 -2.25 15.55
N LYS A 274 4.05 -2.87 16.55
CA LYS A 274 3.28 -3.64 17.52
C LYS A 274 2.35 -2.69 18.28
N CYS A 275 1.07 -2.94 18.18
CA CYS A 275 0.06 -2.28 18.98
C CYS A 275 -0.10 -3.07 20.28
N GLU A 276 0.47 -2.56 21.37
CA GLU A 276 0.25 -3.14 22.70
C GLU A 276 -1.14 -2.76 23.20
N GLU A 277 -1.79 -3.67 23.90
CA GLU A 277 -3.08 -3.40 24.48
C GLU A 277 -3.00 -2.17 25.41
N TRP A 278 -3.77 -1.15 25.09
CA TRP A 278 -3.72 0.11 25.82
C TRP A 278 -4.51 0.00 27.14
N ASP A 279 -3.81 0.03 28.26
CA ASP A 279 -4.42 0.16 29.59
C ASP A 279 -4.15 1.54 30.17
N ASP A 280 -5.17 2.39 30.21
CA ASP A 280 -5.09 3.75 30.74
C ASP A 280 -5.04 3.81 32.29
N LYS A 281 -5.31 2.65 32.98
CA LYS A 281 -5.32 2.55 34.45
C LYS A 281 -4.00 2.98 35.11
N HIS A 282 -2.90 2.83 34.38
CA HIS A 282 -1.56 3.20 34.84
C HIS A 282 -1.14 4.62 34.48
N LEU A 283 -2.00 5.37 33.75
CA LEU A 283 -1.75 6.78 33.44
C LEU A 283 -2.49 7.68 34.42
N SER A 284 -1.77 8.68 34.96
CA SER A 284 -2.46 9.70 35.75
C SER A 284 -3.46 10.48 34.88
N LYS A 285 -4.60 10.87 35.42
CA LYS A 285 -5.63 11.67 34.72
C LYS A 285 -5.02 12.90 34.01
N ARG A 286 -4.00 13.54 34.62
CA ARG A 286 -3.27 14.68 34.03
C ARG A 286 -2.52 14.31 32.75
N LYS A 287 -1.89 13.11 32.69
CA LYS A 287 -1.17 12.63 31.50
C LYS A 287 -2.12 12.23 30.38
N LEU A 288 -3.20 11.55 30.71
CA LEU A 288 -4.23 11.20 29.74
C LEU A 288 -4.86 12.47 29.13
N TYR A 289 -5.13 13.48 29.94
CA TYR A 289 -5.59 14.79 29.46
C TYR A 289 -4.58 15.44 28.50
N LEU A 290 -3.29 15.40 28.83
CA LEU A 290 -2.24 15.92 27.98
C LEU A 290 -2.21 15.18 26.63
N PHE A 291 -2.32 13.85 26.62
CA PHE A 291 -2.33 13.04 25.38
C PHE A 291 -3.53 13.37 24.50
N LYS A 292 -4.72 13.51 25.09
CA LYS A 292 -5.91 13.94 24.35
C LYS A 292 -5.71 15.31 23.72
N LYS A 293 -5.24 16.29 24.48
CA LYS A 293 -4.96 17.65 23.99
C LYS A 293 -3.89 17.68 22.88
N LEU A 294 -2.88 16.81 22.98
CA LEU A 294 -1.88 16.65 21.92
C LEU A 294 -2.51 16.04 20.67
N LEU A 295 -3.35 15.01 20.81
CA LEU A 295 -4.07 14.41 19.69
C LEU A 295 -4.97 15.44 18.99
N ASP A 296 -5.77 16.21 19.73
CA ASP A 296 -6.63 17.25 19.16
C ASP A 296 -5.82 18.26 18.33
N LYS A 297 -4.65 18.67 18.82
CA LYS A 297 -3.76 19.57 18.08
C LYS A 297 -3.14 18.90 16.83
N LEU A 298 -2.74 17.64 16.93
CA LEU A 298 -2.20 16.88 15.79
C LEU A 298 -3.25 16.66 14.70
N LEU A 299 -4.51 16.43 15.06
CA LEU A 299 -5.61 16.27 14.10
C LEU A 299 -5.92 17.57 13.31
N LEU A 300 -5.58 18.72 13.86
CA LEU A 300 -5.71 20.02 13.18
C LEU A 300 -4.47 20.39 12.35
N ASP A 301 -3.41 19.60 12.44
CA ASP A 301 -2.17 19.86 11.72
C ASP A 301 -2.28 19.35 10.28
N LYS A 302 -2.40 20.29 9.33
CA LYS A 302 -2.59 20.01 7.90
C LYS A 302 -1.41 19.30 7.23
N ASP A 303 -0.24 19.35 7.85
CA ASP A 303 0.95 18.66 7.35
C ASP A 303 0.93 17.16 7.66
N LEU A 304 0.01 16.71 8.52
CA LEU A 304 -0.08 15.32 8.96
C LEU A 304 -1.28 14.61 8.33
N MET A 305 -1.09 13.35 7.98
CA MET A 305 -2.09 12.44 7.44
C MET A 305 -2.37 11.31 8.44
N LEU A 306 -2.90 11.68 9.61
CA LEU A 306 -3.07 10.73 10.72
C LEU A 306 -4.17 9.69 10.50
N LYS A 307 -5.06 9.94 9.54
CA LYS A 307 -6.13 9.02 9.14
C LYS A 307 -5.79 8.18 7.90
N GLY A 308 -4.51 8.06 7.57
CA GLY A 308 -4.03 7.37 6.36
C GLY A 308 -4.26 8.20 5.10
N PHE A 309 -4.72 7.56 4.01
CA PHE A 309 -5.04 8.21 2.74
C PHE A 309 -6.51 8.68 2.74
N ASP A 310 -6.86 9.51 3.72
CA ASP A 310 -8.24 9.87 4.01
C ASP A 310 -8.86 10.84 2.98
N ILE A 311 -8.06 11.57 2.19
CA ILE A 311 -8.57 12.37 1.07
C ILE A 311 -8.62 11.49 -0.17
N HIS A 312 -9.83 11.10 -0.55
CA HIS A 312 -10.06 10.22 -1.69
C HIS A 312 -11.48 10.36 -2.22
N GLY A 313 -11.71 9.88 -3.42
CA GLY A 313 -13.04 9.81 -4.03
C GLY A 313 -13.08 8.96 -5.26
N THR A 314 -14.22 8.36 -5.51
CA THR A 314 -14.56 7.69 -6.75
C THR A 314 -15.72 8.37 -7.43
N PHE A 315 -15.56 8.61 -8.72
CA PHE A 315 -16.53 9.23 -9.62
C PHE A 315 -16.78 8.25 -10.75
N HIS A 316 -18.01 7.90 -11.02
CA HIS A 316 -18.31 6.84 -11.98
C HIS A 316 -19.54 7.17 -12.85
N ARG A 317 -19.60 6.44 -13.96
CA ARG A 317 -20.68 6.46 -14.92
C ARG A 317 -21.09 5.04 -15.28
N SER A 318 -22.40 4.79 -15.37
CA SER A 318 -22.99 3.49 -15.68
C SER A 318 -23.99 3.57 -16.85
N THR A 319 -23.96 4.65 -17.61
CA THR A 319 -24.75 4.82 -18.84
C THR A 319 -23.85 5.24 -19.99
N GLY A 320 -24.16 4.78 -21.17
CA GLY A 320 -23.40 5.13 -22.37
C GLY A 320 -23.36 6.64 -22.64
N VAL A 321 -22.23 7.12 -23.17
CA VAL A 321 -22.06 8.52 -23.58
C VAL A 321 -21.11 8.65 -24.76
N ILE A 322 -21.41 9.59 -25.65
CA ILE A 322 -20.49 10.00 -26.71
C ILE A 322 -19.74 11.24 -26.23
N VAL A 323 -18.41 11.13 -26.19
CA VAL A 323 -17.50 12.21 -25.79
C VAL A 323 -16.72 12.66 -27.02
N THR A 324 -17.00 13.85 -27.52
CA THR A 324 -16.30 14.42 -28.68
C THR A 324 -14.88 14.84 -28.30
N THR A 325 -14.00 14.96 -29.30
CA THR A 325 -12.65 15.49 -29.08
C THR A 325 -12.69 16.84 -28.38
N ASP A 326 -11.77 17.10 -27.49
CA ASP A 326 -11.63 18.28 -26.64
C ASP A 326 -12.77 18.49 -25.64
N THR A 327 -13.60 17.48 -25.39
CA THR A 327 -14.62 17.52 -24.32
C THR A 327 -14.28 16.56 -23.19
N ASP A 328 -14.70 16.95 -21.97
CA ASP A 328 -14.46 16.21 -20.76
C ASP A 328 -15.47 15.08 -20.56
N VAL A 329 -15.03 13.97 -19.95
CA VAL A 329 -15.89 12.84 -19.60
C VAL A 329 -16.79 13.21 -18.42
N PRO A 330 -18.13 13.16 -18.56
CA PRO A 330 -19.03 13.45 -17.46
C PRO A 330 -19.27 12.21 -16.57
N PHE A 331 -19.31 12.40 -15.26
CA PHE A 331 -19.64 11.36 -14.27
C PHE A 331 -21.08 11.53 -13.78
N GLU A 332 -21.74 10.45 -13.36
CA GLU A 332 -23.14 10.43 -12.93
C GLU A 332 -23.29 10.35 -11.41
N ALA A 333 -22.35 9.69 -10.77
CA ALA A 333 -22.43 9.42 -9.36
C ALA A 333 -21.03 9.38 -8.70
N THR A 334 -21.04 9.39 -7.39
CA THR A 334 -19.82 9.30 -6.58
C THR A 334 -19.99 8.29 -5.48
N THR A 335 -18.87 7.66 -5.08
CA THR A 335 -18.81 6.80 -3.90
C THR A 335 -17.59 7.13 -3.07
N ASN A 336 -17.73 7.05 -1.73
CA ASN A 336 -16.62 7.22 -0.78
C ASN A 336 -15.80 8.50 -1.02
N VAL A 337 -16.46 9.66 -1.16
CA VAL A 337 -15.79 10.95 -1.38
C VAL A 337 -15.50 11.63 -0.03
N ASN A 338 -14.24 11.98 0.19
CA ASN A 338 -13.79 12.78 1.33
C ASN A 338 -12.66 13.73 0.90
N GLY A 339 -12.73 15.00 1.29
CA GLY A 339 -11.72 16.01 0.94
C GLY A 339 -11.65 16.40 -0.54
N LEU A 340 -12.65 16.01 -1.33
CA LEU A 340 -12.87 16.39 -2.73
C LEU A 340 -14.29 16.92 -2.90
N SER A 341 -14.57 17.65 -3.96
CA SER A 341 -15.91 18.15 -4.27
C SER A 341 -16.28 17.89 -5.72
N TRP A 342 -17.51 17.46 -5.93
CA TRP A 342 -18.11 17.20 -7.24
C TRP A 342 -19.59 17.60 -7.23
N SER A 343 -20.14 17.90 -8.39
CA SER A 343 -21.55 18.28 -8.54
C SER A 343 -22.13 17.71 -9.83
N SER A 344 -23.36 17.21 -9.77
CA SER A 344 -24.11 16.75 -10.94
C SER A 344 -24.46 17.87 -11.93
N VAL A 345 -24.30 19.15 -11.56
CA VAL A 345 -24.50 20.31 -12.45
C VAL A 345 -23.33 20.53 -13.41
N VAL A 346 -22.12 20.20 -12.96
CA VAL A 346 -20.89 20.22 -13.76
C VAL A 346 -20.19 18.86 -13.59
N PRO A 347 -20.78 17.82 -14.19
CA PRO A 347 -20.50 16.44 -13.85
C PRO A 347 -19.09 15.96 -14.24
N GLU A 348 -18.41 16.72 -15.08
CA GLU A 348 -17.05 16.41 -15.53
C GLU A 348 -15.95 16.93 -14.60
N LYS A 349 -16.29 17.78 -13.59
CA LYS A 349 -15.31 18.51 -12.78
C LYS A 349 -15.17 17.94 -11.38
N VAL A 350 -13.95 17.59 -11.00
CA VAL A 350 -13.56 17.22 -9.62
C VAL A 350 -12.72 18.34 -9.03
N ASN A 351 -13.19 18.97 -7.94
CA ASN A 351 -12.47 20.05 -7.28
C ASN A 351 -11.61 19.51 -6.15
N ILE A 352 -10.36 19.96 -6.08
CA ILE A 352 -9.38 19.62 -5.06
C ILE A 352 -9.54 20.58 -3.88
N LEU A 353 -9.76 20.05 -2.67
CA LEU A 353 -9.97 20.88 -1.47
C LEU A 353 -8.74 21.06 -0.60
N GLU A 354 -7.68 20.28 -0.82
CA GLU A 354 -6.41 20.37 -0.10
C GLU A 354 -5.21 20.17 -1.02
N ASP A 355 -4.10 20.86 -0.71
CA ASP A 355 -2.82 20.67 -1.42
C ASP A 355 -2.26 19.26 -1.19
N GLY A 356 -1.68 18.66 -2.21
CA GLY A 356 -1.06 17.34 -2.06
C GLY A 356 -0.53 16.73 -3.33
N VAL A 357 0.16 15.61 -3.15
CA VAL A 357 0.46 14.67 -4.22
C VAL A 357 -0.69 13.67 -4.29
N TYR A 358 -1.30 13.60 -5.46
CA TYR A 358 -2.47 12.77 -5.70
C TYR A 358 -2.14 11.63 -6.67
N LYS A 359 -2.57 10.41 -6.33
CA LYS A 359 -2.66 9.31 -7.26
C LYS A 359 -4.01 9.37 -7.94
N VAL A 360 -3.98 9.53 -9.26
CA VAL A 360 -5.16 9.59 -10.11
C VAL A 360 -5.17 8.38 -11.03
N PHE A 361 -6.34 7.76 -11.18
CA PHE A 361 -6.55 6.64 -12.07
C PHE A 361 -7.91 6.77 -12.73
N PHE A 362 -7.94 6.61 -14.05
CA PHE A 362 -9.17 6.54 -14.84
C PHE A 362 -9.21 5.23 -15.63
N LEU A 363 -10.41 4.71 -15.81
CA LEU A 363 -10.72 3.52 -16.61
C LEU A 363 -12.03 3.75 -17.32
N ALA A 364 -12.11 3.41 -18.61
CA ALA A 364 -13.37 3.41 -19.36
C ALA A 364 -13.40 2.28 -20.37
N ASN A 365 -14.62 1.79 -20.66
CA ASN A 365 -14.91 0.89 -21.75
C ASN A 365 -15.26 1.72 -23.00
N THR A 366 -14.54 1.56 -24.09
CA THR A 366 -14.77 2.33 -25.33
C THR A 366 -15.07 1.40 -26.50
N THR A 367 -16.03 1.77 -27.33
CA THR A 367 -16.39 1.01 -28.57
C THR A 367 -15.41 1.29 -29.70
N THR A 368 -14.64 2.37 -29.61
CA THR A 368 -13.70 2.82 -30.65
C THR A 368 -12.31 3.03 -30.06
N ALA A 369 -11.32 3.16 -30.93
CA ALA A 369 -9.97 3.62 -30.53
C ALA A 369 -10.09 4.97 -29.81
N ALA A 370 -9.38 5.13 -28.70
CA ALA A 370 -9.47 6.29 -27.83
C ALA A 370 -8.11 6.80 -27.38
N GLN A 371 -7.97 8.12 -27.25
CA GLN A 371 -6.83 8.77 -26.62
C GLN A 371 -7.32 9.83 -25.64
N LEU A 372 -7.00 9.66 -24.37
CA LEU A 372 -7.48 10.47 -23.25
C LEU A 372 -6.29 11.05 -22.48
N ALA A 373 -6.52 12.15 -21.77
CA ALA A 373 -5.55 12.76 -20.88
C ALA A 373 -6.22 13.36 -19.63
N PHE A 374 -5.45 13.53 -18.56
CA PHE A 374 -5.86 14.35 -17.43
C PHE A 374 -5.61 15.82 -17.73
N PHE A 375 -6.57 16.65 -17.34
CA PHE A 375 -6.49 18.10 -17.44
C PHE A 375 -6.62 18.72 -16.04
N VAL A 376 -5.84 19.74 -15.78
CA VAL A 376 -5.90 20.52 -14.55
C VAL A 376 -6.15 21.98 -14.92
N ASN A 377 -7.24 22.55 -14.41
CA ASN A 377 -7.65 23.93 -14.73
C ASN A 377 -7.78 24.19 -16.25
N GLY A 378 -8.21 23.16 -17.00
CA GLY A 378 -8.38 23.21 -18.45
C GLY A 378 -7.09 23.06 -19.26
N LEU A 379 -5.95 22.85 -18.61
CA LEU A 379 -4.65 22.61 -19.27
C LEU A 379 -4.32 21.12 -19.28
N ALA A 380 -3.93 20.59 -20.44
CA ALA A 380 -3.53 19.21 -20.59
C ALA A 380 -2.27 18.90 -19.77
N ILE A 381 -2.26 17.76 -19.09
CA ILE A 381 -1.06 17.17 -18.52
C ILE A 381 -0.55 16.15 -19.54
N GLU A 382 0.25 16.59 -20.50
CA GLU A 382 0.70 15.80 -21.65
C GLU A 382 1.33 14.45 -21.26
N SER A 383 2.04 14.42 -20.13
CA SER A 383 2.63 13.19 -19.58
C SER A 383 1.59 12.18 -19.09
N THR A 384 0.30 12.44 -19.23
CA THR A 384 -0.80 11.53 -18.86
C THR A 384 -1.61 11.08 -20.08
N THR A 385 -1.22 11.51 -21.29
CA THR A 385 -1.91 11.10 -22.52
C THR A 385 -1.68 9.60 -22.76
N GLU A 386 -2.72 8.82 -22.63
CA GLU A 386 -2.72 7.37 -22.87
C GLU A 386 -3.91 7.00 -23.75
N GLY A 387 -3.81 5.87 -24.47
CA GLY A 387 -4.86 5.46 -25.40
C GLY A 387 -4.90 3.97 -25.66
N ILE A 388 -5.77 3.61 -26.59
CA ILE A 388 -5.96 2.25 -27.09
C ILE A 388 -6.33 2.28 -28.57
N ASN A 389 -5.70 1.43 -29.42
CA ASN A 389 -5.88 1.41 -30.86
C ASN A 389 -7.10 0.61 -31.33
N ILE A 390 -7.74 -0.14 -30.46
CA ILE A 390 -8.88 -1.01 -30.79
C ILE A 390 -10.14 -0.57 -30.05
N GLY A 391 -11.32 -0.80 -30.66
CA GLY A 391 -12.60 -0.68 -29.98
C GLY A 391 -12.95 -1.92 -29.15
N ALA A 392 -14.08 -1.85 -28.46
CA ALA A 392 -14.58 -2.88 -27.53
C ALA A 392 -13.54 -3.26 -26.46
N ALA A 393 -12.84 -2.26 -25.93
CA ALA A 393 -11.73 -2.44 -25.01
C ALA A 393 -11.70 -1.40 -23.90
N GLN A 394 -10.95 -1.70 -22.85
CA GLN A 394 -10.74 -0.78 -21.74
C GLN A 394 -9.53 0.11 -21.99
N VAL A 395 -9.70 1.40 -21.88
CA VAL A 395 -8.63 2.40 -21.81
C VAL A 395 -8.43 2.82 -20.37
N SER A 396 -7.19 2.89 -19.92
CA SER A 396 -6.88 3.31 -18.55
C SER A 396 -5.75 4.34 -18.53
N LEU A 397 -5.90 5.38 -17.70
CA LEU A 397 -4.92 6.41 -17.44
C LEU A 397 -4.49 6.37 -15.98
N ARG A 398 -3.27 6.75 -15.70
CA ARG A 398 -2.76 6.86 -14.34
C ARG A 398 -1.65 7.86 -14.21
N ALA A 399 -1.65 8.57 -13.08
CA ALA A 399 -0.60 9.55 -12.79
C ALA A 399 -0.42 9.75 -11.29
N LEU A 400 0.74 10.29 -10.93
CA LEU A 400 0.93 11.05 -9.70
C LEU A 400 1.00 12.53 -10.08
N LEU A 401 0.09 13.32 -9.53
CA LEU A 401 -0.04 14.75 -9.83
C LEU A 401 0.14 15.58 -8.55
N GLU A 402 0.87 16.66 -8.66
CA GLU A 402 0.89 17.71 -7.64
C GLU A 402 -0.30 18.65 -7.87
N LEU A 403 -1.29 18.57 -6.98
CA LEU A 403 -2.51 19.38 -7.08
C LEU A 403 -2.62 20.31 -5.88
N LYS A 404 -3.15 21.51 -6.14
CA LYS A 404 -3.38 22.52 -5.11
C LYS A 404 -4.86 22.65 -4.81
N LYS A 405 -5.16 23.16 -3.64
CA LYS A 405 -6.51 23.56 -3.27
C LYS A 405 -7.09 24.54 -4.27
N GLY A 406 -8.27 24.23 -4.79
CA GLY A 406 -8.98 24.99 -5.82
C GLY A 406 -8.69 24.52 -7.24
N ASP A 407 -7.76 23.60 -7.45
CA ASP A 407 -7.57 22.99 -8.77
C ASP A 407 -8.79 22.17 -9.17
N ILE A 408 -9.08 22.19 -10.48
CA ILE A 408 -10.14 21.43 -11.11
C ILE A 408 -9.51 20.36 -11.97
N LEU A 409 -9.76 19.10 -11.62
CA LEU A 409 -9.31 17.93 -12.36
C LEU A 409 -10.42 17.43 -13.26
N THR A 410 -10.11 17.17 -14.55
CA THR A 410 -11.01 16.52 -15.51
C THR A 410 -10.27 15.43 -16.29
N VAL A 411 -11.04 14.53 -16.93
CA VAL A 411 -10.55 13.56 -17.91
C VAL A 411 -11.15 13.96 -19.26
N ARG A 412 -10.30 14.15 -20.26
CA ARG A 412 -10.75 14.65 -21.57
C ARG A 412 -10.46 13.65 -22.68
N ASN A 413 -11.40 13.51 -23.62
CA ASN A 413 -11.11 12.94 -24.94
C ASN A 413 -10.20 13.93 -25.68
N HIS A 414 -8.89 13.68 -25.63
CA HIS A 414 -7.91 14.68 -26.03
C HIS A 414 -7.75 14.74 -27.55
N THR A 415 -7.33 13.64 -28.16
CA THR A 415 -7.00 13.63 -29.60
C THR A 415 -7.33 12.31 -30.26
N SER A 416 -8.45 11.67 -29.88
CA SER A 416 -8.88 10.41 -30.47
C SER A 416 -9.03 10.52 -32.00
N ALA A 417 -8.52 9.54 -32.71
CA ALA A 417 -8.47 9.53 -34.17
C ALA A 417 -9.86 9.65 -34.84
N ASN A 418 -10.89 9.16 -34.20
CA ASN A 418 -12.27 9.17 -34.73
C ASN A 418 -13.07 10.45 -34.42
N GLY A 419 -12.46 11.47 -33.82
CA GLY A 419 -13.15 12.72 -33.45
C GLY A 419 -14.14 12.59 -32.29
N SER A 420 -14.59 11.40 -31.95
CA SER A 420 -15.42 11.10 -30.78
C SER A 420 -15.12 9.68 -30.31
N ILE A 421 -15.34 9.46 -29.03
CA ILE A 421 -15.35 8.13 -28.42
C ILE A 421 -16.73 7.87 -27.85
N GLU A 422 -17.16 6.64 -27.90
CA GLU A 422 -18.35 6.17 -27.23
C GLU A 422 -17.91 5.31 -26.04
N ILE A 423 -18.27 5.75 -24.85
CA ILE A 423 -18.20 4.96 -23.62
C ILE A 423 -19.45 4.11 -23.60
N SER A 424 -19.29 2.79 -23.73
CA SER A 424 -20.41 1.86 -23.89
C SER A 424 -20.95 1.40 -22.56
N GLU A 425 -22.23 1.04 -22.53
CA GLU A 425 -22.92 0.43 -21.39
C GLU A 425 -23.06 -1.09 -21.55
N LYS A 426 -23.21 -1.82 -20.42
CA LYS A 426 -23.45 -3.28 -20.37
C LYS A 426 -22.33 -4.13 -21.02
N THR A 427 -21.09 -3.72 -20.82
CA THR A 427 -19.95 -4.38 -21.44
C THR A 427 -19.74 -5.79 -20.89
N GLY A 428 -19.73 -6.77 -21.78
CA GLY A 428 -19.45 -8.19 -21.46
C GLY A 428 -20.53 -8.92 -20.68
N GLY A 429 -21.68 -8.28 -20.40
CA GLY A 429 -22.75 -8.86 -19.59
C GLY A 429 -24.16 -8.40 -19.92
N LYS A 430 -25.11 -8.89 -19.15
CA LYS A 430 -26.55 -8.58 -19.28
C LYS A 430 -27.02 -7.44 -18.38
N GLN A 431 -26.24 -7.14 -17.36
CA GLN A 431 -26.56 -6.12 -16.35
C GLN A 431 -25.79 -4.83 -16.64
N ASN A 432 -26.33 -3.71 -16.10
CA ASN A 432 -25.59 -2.46 -16.10
C ASN A 432 -24.35 -2.59 -15.24
N ASP A 433 -23.24 -2.12 -15.75
CA ASP A 433 -21.93 -2.11 -15.08
C ASP A 433 -21.40 -0.66 -15.00
N VAL A 434 -20.20 -0.52 -14.50
CA VAL A 434 -19.50 0.77 -14.49
C VAL A 434 -18.72 0.89 -15.80
N ASP A 435 -19.11 1.85 -16.63
CA ASP A 435 -18.53 2.06 -17.95
C ASP A 435 -17.32 2.97 -17.92
N ALA A 436 -17.33 3.93 -16.99
CA ALA A 436 -16.18 4.80 -16.71
C ALA A 436 -16.04 5.07 -15.22
N ILE A 437 -14.80 5.09 -14.73
CA ILE A 437 -14.48 5.37 -13.33
C ILE A 437 -13.23 6.22 -13.21
N LEU A 438 -13.30 7.27 -12.37
CA LEU A 438 -12.17 8.07 -11.94
C LEU A 438 -11.98 7.88 -10.44
N THR A 439 -10.80 7.45 -10.01
CA THR A 439 -10.41 7.41 -8.61
C THR A 439 -9.30 8.42 -8.34
N VAL A 440 -9.47 9.21 -7.30
CA VAL A 440 -8.53 10.25 -6.87
C VAL A 440 -8.19 10.01 -5.41
N MET A 441 -6.90 10.02 -5.07
CA MET A 441 -6.44 9.75 -3.71
C MET A 441 -5.19 10.58 -3.39
N ARG A 442 -5.23 11.39 -2.35
CA ARG A 442 -4.05 12.07 -1.82
C ARG A 442 -3.11 11.06 -1.16
N ILE A 443 -1.87 11.03 -1.61
CA ILE A 443 -0.86 10.08 -1.09
C ILE A 443 0.17 10.74 -0.18
N ALA A 444 0.38 12.05 -0.31
CA ALA A 444 1.32 12.83 0.49
C ALA A 444 0.96 14.32 0.45
N PRO A 445 1.36 15.14 1.43
CA PRO A 445 1.34 16.60 1.30
C PRO A 445 2.36 17.06 0.24
N LEU A 446 2.14 18.22 -0.38
CA LEU A 446 3.07 18.79 -1.37
C LEU A 446 4.45 19.05 -0.77
N VAL A 447 4.46 19.65 0.40
CA VAL A 447 5.68 19.94 1.16
C VAL A 447 5.69 19.01 2.38
N GLN A 448 6.69 18.17 2.45
CA GLN A 448 6.86 17.34 3.65
C GLN A 448 7.31 18.20 4.82
N PRO A 449 6.65 18.11 5.98
CA PRO A 449 7.05 18.88 7.12
C PRO A 449 8.48 18.50 7.55
N THR A 450 9.35 19.51 7.59
CA THR A 450 10.69 19.39 8.14
C THR A 450 10.70 20.05 9.51
N MET A 451 11.32 19.43 10.46
CA MET A 451 11.50 20.00 11.79
C MET A 451 12.93 19.77 12.25
N ASP A 452 13.54 20.82 12.79
CA ASP A 452 14.81 20.72 13.49
C ASP A 452 14.69 19.87 14.75
N GLU A 453 15.80 19.27 15.15
CA GLU A 453 15.83 18.44 16.35
C GLU A 453 15.39 19.25 17.59
N CYS A 454 14.28 18.86 18.17
CA CYS A 454 13.78 19.45 19.39
C CYS A 454 14.49 18.84 20.59
N LYS A 455 15.30 19.61 21.29
CA LYS A 455 15.96 19.16 22.54
C LYS A 455 14.96 19.33 23.70
N LEU A 456 14.39 18.23 24.13
CA LEU A 456 13.61 18.16 25.36
C LEU A 456 14.32 17.29 26.39
N ASN A 457 14.02 17.54 27.65
CA ASN A 457 14.57 16.75 28.75
C ASN A 457 14.12 15.28 28.69
N ASP A 458 14.83 14.40 29.34
CA ASP A 458 14.59 12.95 29.32
C ASP A 458 13.21 12.53 29.84
N TYR A 459 12.58 13.39 30.64
CA TYR A 459 11.22 13.15 31.14
C TYR A 459 10.20 13.03 29.99
N HIS A 460 10.19 13.94 29.01
CA HIS A 460 9.26 13.90 27.88
C HIS A 460 9.63 12.81 26.87
N LYS A 461 10.91 12.46 26.73
CA LYS A 461 11.38 11.32 25.93
C LYS A 461 10.78 10.00 26.42
N LYS A 462 10.75 9.81 27.74
CA LYS A 462 10.18 8.62 28.39
C LYS A 462 8.71 8.37 28.05
N TYR A 463 7.92 9.44 27.84
CA TYR A 463 6.49 9.33 27.57
C TYR A 463 6.13 9.27 26.09
N TYR A 464 7.08 9.51 25.16
CA TYR A 464 6.79 9.40 23.72
C TYR A 464 6.28 8.01 23.34
N TYR A 465 6.93 6.94 23.81
CA TYR A 465 6.49 5.57 23.55
C TYR A 465 5.04 5.33 24.01
N LYS A 466 4.70 5.76 25.23
CA LYS A 466 3.31 5.66 25.73
C LYS A 466 2.34 6.48 24.89
N PHE A 467 2.74 7.65 24.42
CA PHE A 467 1.92 8.47 23.53
C PHE A 467 1.74 7.79 22.15
N LYS A 468 2.79 7.21 21.59
CA LYS A 468 2.71 6.42 20.36
C LYS A 468 1.71 5.26 20.52
N GLN A 469 1.80 4.49 21.61
CA GLN A 469 0.84 3.41 21.89
C GLN A 469 -0.59 3.94 22.06
N TYR A 470 -0.77 5.07 22.75
CA TYR A 470 -2.07 5.73 22.83
C TYR A 470 -2.64 6.07 21.44
N LEU A 471 -1.83 6.61 20.53
CA LEU A 471 -2.26 6.92 19.15
C LEU A 471 -2.58 5.66 18.34
N LEU A 472 -1.74 4.61 18.40
CA LEU A 472 -1.95 3.35 17.69
C LEU A 472 -3.26 2.64 18.08
N ASN A 473 -3.73 2.85 19.32
CA ASN A 473 -4.98 2.29 19.81
C ASN A 473 -6.23 3.13 19.48
N GLN A 474 -6.06 4.30 18.82
CA GLN A 474 -7.21 5.09 18.38
C GLN A 474 -7.78 4.51 17.09
N LYS A 475 -8.99 3.94 17.12
CA LYS A 475 -9.63 3.31 15.95
C LYS A 475 -9.86 4.27 14.77
N CYS A 476 -9.87 5.57 15.03
CA CYS A 476 -10.03 6.60 14.02
C CYS A 476 -8.71 7.05 13.37
N LEU A 477 -7.57 6.48 13.78
CA LEU A 477 -6.25 6.81 13.23
C LEU A 477 -5.67 5.65 12.42
N GLN A 478 -4.85 5.99 11.42
CA GLN A 478 -4.08 5.07 10.59
C GLN A 478 -2.66 5.64 10.39
N ILE A 479 -1.94 5.80 11.49
CA ILE A 479 -0.64 6.50 11.50
C ILE A 479 0.53 5.67 11.01
N ALA A 480 0.34 4.39 10.77
CA ALA A 480 1.37 3.47 10.27
C ALA A 480 1.12 3.06 8.80
N GLY A 481 0.48 3.92 8.01
CA GLY A 481 0.07 3.58 6.64
C GLY A 481 -1.02 2.53 6.62
N SER A 482 -1.16 1.79 5.51
CA SER A 482 -2.14 0.72 5.43
C SER A 482 -1.75 -0.44 6.34
N ASN A 483 -2.58 -0.73 7.31
CA ASN A 483 -2.41 -1.87 8.22
C ASN A 483 -3.25 -3.10 7.82
N SER A 484 -4.00 -3.01 6.72
CA SER A 484 -4.83 -4.09 6.21
C SER A 484 -4.73 -4.11 4.68
N TYR A 485 -4.19 -5.20 4.12
CA TYR A 485 -3.99 -5.36 2.68
C TYR A 485 -3.88 -6.83 2.29
N TRP A 486 -4.19 -7.11 1.01
CA TRP A 486 -3.91 -8.41 0.39
C TRP A 486 -3.50 -8.25 -1.06
N ASN A 487 -2.75 -9.21 -1.54
CA ASN A 487 -2.41 -9.39 -2.94
C ASN A 487 -2.39 -10.89 -3.22
N VAL A 488 -3.35 -11.34 -4.00
CA VAL A 488 -3.54 -12.75 -4.38
C VAL A 488 -3.59 -12.88 -5.89
N THR A 489 -3.23 -14.06 -6.38
CA THR A 489 -3.23 -14.37 -7.80
C THR A 489 -3.74 -15.77 -8.06
N GLY A 490 -4.20 -16.03 -9.29
CA GLY A 490 -4.51 -17.33 -9.79
C GLY A 490 -3.75 -17.61 -11.08
N ASP A 491 -3.08 -18.75 -11.15
CA ASP A 491 -2.28 -19.21 -12.28
C ASP A 491 -2.86 -20.47 -12.94
N THR A 492 -4.02 -20.92 -12.45
CA THR A 492 -4.74 -22.08 -12.99
C THR A 492 -5.94 -21.63 -13.82
N LYS A 493 -6.23 -22.42 -14.84
CA LYS A 493 -7.44 -22.26 -15.64
C LYS A 493 -8.66 -22.58 -14.79
N GLN A 494 -9.63 -21.68 -14.75
CA GLN A 494 -10.92 -21.87 -14.10
C GLN A 494 -12.05 -21.75 -15.10
N ILE A 495 -13.06 -22.59 -14.97
CA ILE A 495 -14.30 -22.55 -15.75
C ILE A 495 -15.38 -22.10 -14.79
N LEU A 496 -16.03 -20.98 -15.07
CA LEU A 496 -16.97 -20.32 -14.16
C LEU A 496 -18.32 -20.10 -14.82
N HIS A 497 -19.37 -20.62 -14.19
CA HIS A 497 -20.74 -20.28 -14.51
C HIS A 497 -21.16 -18.94 -13.91
N ALA A 498 -22.33 -18.43 -14.32
CA ALA A 498 -22.87 -17.20 -13.75
C ALA A 498 -22.97 -17.28 -12.21
N SER A 499 -22.58 -16.23 -11.55
CA SER A 499 -22.51 -16.09 -10.08
C SER A 499 -21.48 -16.95 -9.35
N GLU A 500 -20.67 -17.76 -10.05
CA GLU A 500 -19.57 -18.48 -9.43
C GLU A 500 -18.39 -17.56 -9.09
N SER A 501 -17.74 -17.89 -7.98
CA SER A 501 -16.61 -17.13 -7.44
C SER A 501 -15.28 -17.63 -8.00
N LEU A 502 -14.35 -16.71 -8.23
CA LEU A 502 -12.95 -17.02 -8.53
C LEU A 502 -12.22 -17.57 -7.31
N ASP A 503 -11.43 -18.64 -7.52
CA ASP A 503 -10.50 -19.18 -6.54
C ASP A 503 -9.10 -18.57 -6.73
N TRP A 504 -8.37 -18.42 -5.61
CA TRP A 504 -7.06 -17.76 -5.59
C TRP A 504 -5.97 -18.75 -5.19
N SER A 505 -5.21 -19.23 -6.16
CA SER A 505 -4.20 -20.27 -5.93
C SER A 505 -2.97 -19.81 -5.17
N ASN A 506 -2.65 -18.51 -5.20
CA ASN A 506 -1.44 -17.97 -4.61
C ASN A 506 -1.71 -16.71 -3.78
N THR A 507 -1.07 -16.62 -2.61
CA THR A 507 -1.06 -15.41 -1.78
C THR A 507 0.34 -14.82 -1.79
N ILE A 508 0.49 -13.59 -2.33
CA ILE A 508 1.77 -12.88 -2.37
C ILE A 508 2.01 -12.15 -1.05
N LEU A 509 1.00 -11.39 -0.61
CA LEU A 509 1.02 -10.64 0.65
C LEU A 509 -0.37 -10.63 1.29
N GLN A 510 -0.39 -10.66 2.62
CA GLN A 510 -1.61 -10.56 3.41
C GLN A 510 -1.30 -9.97 4.78
N GLU A 511 -2.12 -9.02 5.25
CA GLU A 511 -2.08 -8.42 6.59
C GLU A 511 -3.49 -8.06 7.04
N ASN A 512 -3.90 -8.45 8.24
CA ASN A 512 -5.23 -8.18 8.81
C ASN A 512 -6.42 -8.51 7.91
N ILE A 513 -6.28 -9.55 7.11
CA ILE A 513 -7.32 -10.17 6.29
C ILE A 513 -7.22 -11.67 6.49
N TRP A 514 -8.34 -12.34 6.63
CA TRP A 514 -8.34 -13.79 6.72
C TRP A 514 -8.71 -14.39 5.37
N HIS A 515 -7.74 -15.05 4.76
CA HIS A 515 -7.86 -15.73 3.47
C HIS A 515 -7.02 -17.01 3.48
N TYR A 516 -7.56 -18.09 2.97
CA TYR A 516 -6.83 -19.33 2.72
C TYR A 516 -6.56 -19.49 1.24
N GLN A 517 -5.36 -19.92 0.91
CA GLN A 517 -4.98 -20.27 -0.46
C GLN A 517 -5.96 -21.30 -1.05
N GLY A 518 -6.43 -21.07 -2.28
CA GLY A 518 -7.47 -21.87 -2.93
C GLY A 518 -8.90 -21.50 -2.53
N SER A 519 -9.10 -20.53 -1.64
CA SER A 519 -10.44 -20.05 -1.26
C SER A 519 -10.86 -18.86 -2.11
N PRO A 520 -12.13 -18.71 -2.48
CA PRO A 520 -12.65 -17.50 -3.10
C PRO A 520 -12.91 -16.37 -2.10
N LYS A 521 -12.83 -16.63 -0.77
CA LYS A 521 -13.34 -15.73 0.28
C LYS A 521 -12.22 -14.97 0.99
N PHE A 522 -12.45 -13.68 1.21
CA PHE A 522 -11.63 -12.79 2.04
C PHE A 522 -12.48 -12.27 3.19
N THR A 523 -12.11 -12.56 4.43
CA THR A 523 -12.78 -12.00 5.60
C THR A 523 -12.01 -10.79 6.09
N ILE A 524 -12.70 -9.66 6.18
CA ILE A 524 -12.14 -8.37 6.59
C ILE A 524 -11.98 -8.34 8.10
N MET A 525 -10.79 -8.00 8.60
CA MET A 525 -10.50 -7.98 10.03
C MET A 525 -10.54 -6.58 10.64
N GLU A 526 -10.61 -5.53 9.82
CA GLU A 526 -10.67 -4.13 10.25
C GLU A 526 -11.64 -3.31 9.40
N ASP A 527 -12.41 -2.44 10.06
CA ASP A 527 -13.29 -1.48 9.40
C ASP A 527 -12.46 -0.46 8.61
N GLY A 528 -12.90 -0.11 7.41
CA GLY A 528 -12.20 0.91 6.61
C GLY A 528 -12.76 1.14 5.22
N ILE A 529 -12.21 2.15 4.55
CA ILE A 529 -12.33 2.33 3.11
C ILE A 529 -11.15 1.62 2.46
N TYR A 530 -11.40 0.77 1.48
CA TYR A 530 -10.40 -0.05 0.79
C TYR A 530 -10.31 0.32 -0.70
N ASP A 531 -9.09 0.47 -1.24
CA ASP A 531 -8.83 0.50 -2.70
C ASP A 531 -8.80 -0.95 -3.19
N LEU A 532 -9.90 -1.40 -3.79
CA LEU A 532 -9.99 -2.72 -4.43
C LEU A 532 -9.55 -2.62 -5.89
N PHE A 533 -8.80 -3.60 -6.33
CA PHE A 533 -8.38 -3.74 -7.70
C PHE A 533 -8.38 -5.22 -8.11
N ALA A 534 -9.02 -5.53 -9.24
CA ALA A 534 -8.90 -6.82 -9.87
C ALA A 534 -8.45 -6.66 -11.34
N ASP A 535 -7.68 -7.64 -11.80
CA ASP A 535 -7.22 -7.76 -13.19
C ASP A 535 -7.42 -9.22 -13.60
N LEU A 536 -8.38 -9.44 -14.49
CA LEU A 536 -8.96 -10.74 -14.76
C LEU A 536 -8.91 -11.03 -16.26
N THR A 537 -8.37 -12.18 -16.63
CA THR A 537 -8.40 -12.65 -18.04
C THR A 537 -9.55 -13.59 -18.25
N SER A 538 -10.23 -13.47 -19.40
CA SER A 538 -11.24 -14.43 -19.84
C SER A 538 -11.11 -14.68 -21.35
N ASN A 539 -11.42 -15.91 -21.76
CA ASN A 539 -11.42 -16.27 -23.20
C ASN A 539 -12.71 -15.85 -23.91
N GLN A 540 -13.74 -15.48 -23.15
CA GLN A 540 -15.04 -15.02 -23.62
C GLN A 540 -15.32 -13.61 -23.13
N PRO A 541 -16.31 -12.89 -23.71
CA PRO A 541 -16.89 -11.71 -23.10
C PRO A 541 -17.29 -12.00 -21.66
N ALA A 542 -16.91 -11.13 -20.72
CA ALA A 542 -17.10 -11.37 -19.32
C ALA A 542 -17.48 -10.10 -18.57
N GLN A 543 -18.32 -10.25 -17.54
CA GLN A 543 -18.65 -9.21 -16.57
C GLN A 543 -18.35 -9.71 -15.16
N TRP A 544 -17.62 -8.93 -14.40
CA TRP A 544 -17.14 -9.27 -13.07
C TRP A 544 -17.63 -8.26 -12.05
N CYS A 545 -18.02 -8.74 -10.87
CA CYS A 545 -18.35 -7.91 -9.74
C CYS A 545 -17.69 -8.39 -8.45
N VAL A 546 -17.47 -7.45 -7.53
CA VAL A 546 -17.18 -7.76 -6.13
C VAL A 546 -18.49 -7.98 -5.40
N PHE A 547 -18.54 -9.04 -4.62
CA PHE A 547 -19.66 -9.35 -3.74
C PHE A 547 -19.22 -9.18 -2.29
N VAL A 548 -20.03 -8.48 -1.52
CA VAL A 548 -19.84 -8.31 -0.08
C VAL A 548 -20.99 -9.05 0.64
N ASN A 549 -20.64 -10.00 1.48
CA ASN A 549 -21.61 -10.86 2.20
C ASN A 549 -22.63 -11.56 1.27
N GLY A 550 -22.19 -11.90 0.07
CA GLY A 550 -23.03 -12.56 -0.94
C GLY A 550 -23.89 -11.63 -1.79
N THR A 551 -23.88 -10.32 -1.56
CA THR A 551 -24.59 -9.31 -2.35
C THR A 551 -23.62 -8.60 -3.29
N ALA A 552 -23.97 -8.44 -4.57
CA ALA A 552 -23.16 -7.72 -5.54
C ALA A 552 -23.09 -6.22 -5.19
N ASP A 553 -21.89 -5.68 -5.16
CA ASP A 553 -21.69 -4.24 -5.15
C ASP A 553 -21.64 -3.75 -6.61
N LEU A 554 -22.76 -3.25 -7.12
CA LEU A 554 -22.92 -2.85 -8.52
C LEU A 554 -21.94 -1.73 -8.95
N THR A 555 -21.40 -0.97 -8.00
CA THR A 555 -20.38 0.04 -8.29
C THR A 555 -19.01 -0.57 -8.61
N THR A 556 -18.86 -1.87 -8.40
CA THR A 556 -17.65 -2.65 -8.69
C THR A 556 -17.81 -3.55 -9.92
N CYS A 557 -18.93 -3.50 -10.62
CA CYS A 557 -19.16 -4.36 -11.78
C CYS A 557 -18.52 -3.75 -13.02
N PHE A 558 -17.62 -4.51 -13.64
CA PHE A 558 -16.94 -4.14 -14.88
C PHE A 558 -16.93 -5.33 -15.84
N GLY A 559 -17.04 -5.03 -17.11
CA GLY A 559 -17.05 -6.03 -18.14
C GLY A 559 -16.18 -5.71 -19.35
N ARG A 560 -16.18 -6.65 -20.31
CA ARG A 560 -15.55 -6.50 -21.59
C ARG A 560 -16.26 -7.38 -22.63
N ASP A 561 -16.55 -6.81 -23.81
CA ASP A 561 -17.26 -7.49 -24.92
C ASP A 561 -16.38 -8.42 -25.75
N SER A 562 -15.05 -8.35 -25.59
CA SER A 562 -14.13 -9.20 -26.33
C SER A 562 -13.46 -10.23 -25.43
N GLY A 563 -13.36 -11.49 -25.89
CA GLY A 563 -12.55 -12.51 -25.22
C GLY A 563 -11.05 -12.35 -25.50
N GLY A 564 -10.23 -13.12 -24.77
CA GLY A 564 -8.79 -13.18 -24.95
C GLY A 564 -8.01 -12.00 -24.37
N ALA A 565 -8.65 -11.11 -23.61
CA ALA A 565 -8.04 -9.94 -23.05
C ALA A 565 -8.34 -9.77 -21.57
N ARG A 566 -7.74 -8.77 -20.93
CA ARG A 566 -7.88 -8.48 -19.51
C ARG A 566 -9.04 -7.52 -19.25
N THR A 567 -9.79 -7.79 -18.21
CA THR A 567 -10.80 -6.91 -17.65
C THR A 567 -10.29 -6.34 -16.33
N LEU A 568 -10.28 -5.02 -16.22
CA LEU A 568 -9.88 -4.31 -15.01
C LEU A 568 -11.10 -3.89 -14.22
N LEU A 569 -11.00 -4.03 -12.91
CA LEU A 569 -11.96 -3.54 -11.94
C LEU A 569 -11.20 -2.70 -10.92
N ARG A 570 -11.69 -1.52 -10.60
CA ARG A 570 -11.16 -0.71 -9.50
C ARG A 570 -12.24 0.12 -8.86
N GLN A 571 -12.30 0.09 -7.53
CA GLN A 571 -13.26 0.87 -6.75
C GLN A 571 -12.76 1.10 -5.32
N PHE A 572 -13.15 2.21 -4.72
CA PHE A 572 -13.05 2.42 -3.28
C PHE A 572 -14.31 1.90 -2.62
N VAL A 573 -14.17 0.88 -1.77
CA VAL A 573 -15.28 0.20 -1.12
C VAL A 573 -15.18 0.35 0.39
N LYS A 574 -16.32 0.66 1.02
CA LYS A 574 -16.45 0.64 2.48
C LYS A 574 -16.69 -0.78 2.93
N LEU A 575 -15.79 -1.31 3.76
CA LEU A 575 -15.87 -2.65 4.32
C LEU A 575 -15.84 -2.58 5.85
N ASN A 576 -16.63 -3.42 6.50
CA ASN A 576 -16.67 -3.54 7.94
C ASN A 576 -15.96 -4.83 8.37
N LYS A 577 -15.48 -4.86 9.59
CA LYS A 577 -14.93 -6.07 10.19
C LYS A 577 -15.95 -7.20 10.18
N GLY A 578 -15.55 -8.37 9.67
CA GLY A 578 -16.38 -9.54 9.49
C GLY A 578 -17.02 -9.67 8.11
N ASP A 579 -16.96 -8.61 7.27
CA ASP A 579 -17.45 -8.71 5.90
C ASP A 579 -16.65 -9.77 5.14
N VAL A 580 -17.36 -10.52 4.29
CA VAL A 580 -16.80 -11.54 3.40
C VAL A 580 -16.86 -11.03 1.98
N VAL A 581 -15.69 -10.86 1.36
CA VAL A 581 -15.53 -10.36 0.00
C VAL A 581 -15.22 -11.52 -0.94
N THR A 582 -15.86 -11.54 -2.12
CA THR A 582 -15.57 -12.46 -3.23
C THR A 582 -15.63 -11.72 -4.55
N VAL A 583 -14.91 -12.20 -5.58
CA VAL A 583 -15.03 -11.74 -6.97
C VAL A 583 -15.74 -12.81 -7.76
N ARG A 584 -16.78 -12.46 -8.51
CA ARG A 584 -17.61 -13.43 -9.22
C ARG A 584 -17.82 -13.04 -10.67
N ASN A 585 -18.05 -14.07 -11.50
CA ASN A 585 -18.66 -13.92 -12.81
C ASN A 585 -20.11 -13.42 -12.61
N TYR A 586 -20.39 -12.18 -13.02
CA TYR A 586 -21.70 -11.55 -12.80
C TYR A 586 -22.46 -11.42 -14.10
N GLU A 587 -23.32 -12.44 -14.37
CA GLU A 587 -24.22 -12.44 -15.54
C GLU A 587 -23.53 -12.07 -16.86
N ALA A 588 -22.32 -12.63 -17.10
CA ALA A 588 -21.65 -12.49 -18.39
C ALA A 588 -22.58 -12.85 -19.55
N SER A 589 -22.34 -12.27 -20.71
CA SER A 589 -23.10 -12.59 -21.94
C SER A 589 -22.91 -14.04 -22.36
N SER A 590 -21.77 -14.66 -22.00
CA SER A 590 -21.51 -16.09 -22.15
C SER A 590 -21.93 -16.84 -20.89
N ASP A 591 -22.68 -17.92 -21.02
CA ASP A 591 -23.14 -18.74 -19.88
C ASP A 591 -21.97 -19.32 -19.06
N VAL A 592 -20.84 -19.55 -19.73
CA VAL A 592 -19.60 -20.04 -19.12
C VAL A 592 -18.45 -19.18 -19.58
N ILE A 593 -17.62 -18.75 -18.64
CA ILE A 593 -16.36 -18.07 -18.93
C ILE A 593 -15.17 -18.92 -18.47
N GLU A 594 -14.06 -18.77 -19.15
CA GLU A 594 -12.84 -19.51 -18.89
C GLU A 594 -11.67 -18.54 -18.73
N THR A 595 -10.93 -18.66 -17.60
CA THR A 595 -9.72 -17.88 -17.37
C THR A 595 -8.53 -18.46 -18.15
N SER A 596 -7.65 -17.59 -18.67
CA SER A 596 -6.49 -18.00 -19.47
C SER A 596 -5.21 -18.01 -18.64
N THR A 597 -4.36 -19.05 -18.77
CA THR A 597 -3.12 -19.19 -18.00
C THR A 597 -1.85 -18.74 -18.74
N ASN A 598 -1.86 -18.77 -20.06
CA ASN A 598 -0.65 -18.51 -20.88
C ASN A 598 -0.77 -17.25 -21.71
N ALA A 599 -1.33 -16.18 -21.13
CA ALA A 599 -1.49 -14.94 -21.85
C ALA A 599 -0.14 -14.36 -22.30
N GLY A 600 0.02 -14.17 -23.59
CA GLY A 600 1.08 -13.41 -24.24
C GLY A 600 2.49 -13.97 -24.19
N GLY A 601 2.72 -15.16 -23.65
CA GLY A 601 4.07 -15.69 -23.47
C GLY A 601 4.21 -17.20 -23.40
N GLU A 602 5.46 -17.64 -23.25
CA GLU A 602 5.84 -19.06 -23.20
C GLU A 602 5.70 -19.66 -21.80
N LEU A 603 5.65 -18.83 -20.77
CA LEU A 603 5.56 -19.26 -19.38
C LEU A 603 4.13 -19.09 -18.86
N VAL A 604 3.76 -19.94 -17.89
CA VAL A 604 2.53 -19.76 -17.13
C VAL A 604 2.58 -18.40 -16.43
N GLY A 605 1.61 -17.55 -16.72
CA GLY A 605 1.42 -16.24 -16.10
C GLY A 605 0.22 -16.24 -15.16
N GLN A 606 0.04 -15.15 -14.45
CA GLN A 606 -1.12 -14.97 -13.60
C GLN A 606 -2.35 -14.65 -14.47
N SER A 607 -3.37 -15.49 -14.40
CA SER A 607 -4.63 -15.29 -15.13
C SER A 607 -5.53 -14.29 -14.43
N VAL A 608 -5.51 -14.28 -13.14
CA VAL A 608 -6.33 -13.41 -12.31
C VAL A 608 -5.52 -12.85 -11.14
N VAL A 609 -5.78 -11.60 -10.80
CA VAL A 609 -5.16 -10.89 -9.68
C VAL A 609 -6.24 -10.14 -8.93
N PHE A 610 -6.22 -10.22 -7.61
CA PHE A 610 -7.05 -9.40 -6.76
C PHE A 610 -6.24 -8.84 -5.60
N MET A 611 -6.27 -7.53 -5.47
CA MET A 611 -5.53 -6.86 -4.41
C MET A 611 -6.33 -5.72 -3.84
N ALA A 612 -6.09 -5.45 -2.58
CA ALA A 612 -6.62 -4.29 -1.93
C ALA A 612 -5.72 -3.81 -0.80
N PHE A 613 -5.91 -2.56 -0.42
CA PHE A 613 -5.34 -2.02 0.79
C PHE A 613 -6.27 -0.97 1.40
N LYS A 614 -6.27 -0.92 2.72
CA LYS A 614 -7.06 0.04 3.48
C LYS A 614 -6.52 1.45 3.28
N LEU A 615 -7.36 2.36 2.84
CA LEU A 615 -7.05 3.78 2.67
C LEU A 615 -7.15 4.54 3.98
N SER A 616 -8.27 4.38 4.66
CA SER A 616 -8.60 5.13 5.87
C SER A 616 -9.57 4.36 6.76
N PRO A 617 -9.60 4.65 8.07
CA PRO A 617 -10.69 4.20 8.95
C PRO A 617 -12.01 4.87 8.57
N ILE A 618 -13.12 4.19 8.86
CA ILE A 618 -14.48 4.76 8.73
C ILE A 618 -14.96 5.41 10.03
N THR A 619 -14.24 5.19 11.13
CA THR A 619 -14.56 5.76 12.44
C THR A 619 -14.10 7.21 12.49
N GLU A 620 -15.01 8.13 12.77
CA GLU A 620 -14.66 9.53 12.98
C GLU A 620 -13.91 9.73 14.29
N CYS A 621 -12.85 10.53 14.27
CA CYS A 621 -12.22 11.04 15.47
C CYS A 621 -13.12 12.15 16.03
N VAL A 622 -13.87 11.83 17.09
CA VAL A 622 -14.58 12.85 17.84
C VAL A 622 -13.57 13.51 18.77
N PRO A 623 -13.26 14.81 18.60
CA PRO A 623 -12.41 15.52 19.54
C PRO A 623 -13.05 15.45 20.94
N CYS A 624 -12.38 14.82 21.88
CA CYS A 624 -12.81 14.81 23.27
C CYS A 624 -12.43 16.14 23.93
N LEU A 625 -12.95 17.24 23.43
CA LEU A 625 -12.85 18.50 24.17
C LEU A 625 -13.73 18.37 25.44
N PRO A 626 -13.14 18.33 26.63
CA PRO A 626 -13.94 18.50 27.83
C PRO A 626 -14.54 19.90 27.76
N HIS A 627 -15.86 19.99 27.76
CA HIS A 627 -16.59 21.26 27.70
C HIS A 627 -16.27 22.22 28.85
N HIS A 628 -15.53 21.78 29.87
CA HIS A 628 -14.96 22.66 30.92
C HIS A 628 -13.65 22.05 31.43
N PRO A 629 -12.60 22.87 31.64
CA PRO A 629 -11.47 22.42 32.44
C PRO A 629 -12.00 22.05 33.81
N PRO A 630 -11.53 20.96 34.42
CA PRO A 630 -11.91 20.67 35.81
C PRO A 630 -11.56 21.89 36.63
N HIS A 631 -12.56 22.45 37.32
CA HIS A 631 -12.32 23.54 38.25
C HIS A 631 -11.16 23.15 39.17
N PRO A 632 -10.16 24.01 39.37
CA PRO A 632 -9.10 23.72 40.32
C PRO A 632 -9.79 23.40 41.64
N PRO A 633 -9.33 22.38 42.38
CA PRO A 633 -9.92 22.05 43.65
C PRO A 633 -9.94 23.32 44.48
N LYS A 634 -11.14 23.73 44.93
CA LYS A 634 -11.28 24.84 45.89
C LYS A 634 -10.37 24.49 47.06
N CYS A 635 -9.33 25.26 47.26
CA CYS A 635 -8.62 25.25 48.53
C CYS A 635 -9.61 25.70 49.59
N ASP A 636 -10.17 24.74 50.33
CA ASP A 636 -10.90 25.05 51.53
C ASP A 636 -9.94 25.79 52.48
N SER A 637 -10.00 27.10 52.46
CA SER A 637 -9.40 27.93 53.49
C SER A 637 -10.15 27.63 54.80
N LYS A 638 -9.66 26.65 55.55
CA LYS A 638 -10.10 26.44 56.92
C LYS A 638 -9.74 27.70 57.71
N ASP A 639 -10.77 28.51 57.91
CA ASP A 639 -10.79 29.65 58.74
C ASP A 639 -10.46 29.23 60.21
N LYS A 640 -9.23 29.45 60.60
CA LYS A 640 -8.81 29.33 62.04
C LYS A 640 -8.98 30.66 62.74
N SER A 641 -10.19 31.03 63.01
CA SER A 641 -10.49 32.06 63.96
C SER A 641 -11.28 31.48 65.15
N LYS A 642 -10.60 30.77 66.03
CA LYS A 642 -11.06 30.65 67.46
C LYS A 642 -9.95 31.11 68.34
N LYS A 643 -10.10 32.38 68.86
CA LYS A 643 -9.41 32.85 70.04
C LYS A 643 -10.08 32.19 71.24
N PRO A 644 -9.33 31.73 72.27
CA PRO A 644 -9.89 31.34 73.55
C PRO A 644 -10.09 32.56 74.45
N LYS A 645 -11.18 32.53 75.18
CA LYS A 645 -11.33 33.28 76.39
C LYS A 645 -10.64 32.57 77.57
#